data_8ff8c4a32a0616e9ffd0de45678fc3ce
#
_entry.id   8ff8c4a32a0616e9ffd0de45678fc3ce
#
_cell.length_a   1.000
_cell.length_b   1.000
_cell.length_c   1.000
_cell.angle_alpha   90.00
_cell.angle_beta   90.00
_cell.angle_gamma   90.00
#
_symmetry.space_group_name_H-M   'P 1'
#
loop_
_entity.id
_entity.type
_entity.pdbx_description
1 polymer ?
#
loop_
_entity_poly.entity_id
_entity_poly.type
_entity_poly.pdbx_seq_one_letter_code
_entity_poly.pdbx_strand_id
1 'polypeptide(L)'
;MSQTLNASTLLAVPLAPLVGSALAGILGTQFGGNWIGRRLTHTLTILGVLIAFILSASTLKSVAVDGARFNETLYTWMAVGGLKMEVGFMVDGLTAMMMCVVTFVSLMVHLYTIGYMEEDEGYNRFFAYISLFTFSMLMLVMSNNMLQLFFGWEAVGLVSYLLIGFWFNKPTAIFANMKAFLVNRVGDFGFILGIGLIAAFAGTLNYTEAFAKAADLSALTLPGTSWMLITVICICLFIGAMGKSAQFPLHVWLPDSMEGPTPISALIHAATMVTAGIFMVARMSPLFELSETALNFIMVIGAITALFMGFLGIIQNDIKRVVAYSTLSQLGYMTVALGASAYSVAVFHLMTHAFFKALLFLGAGSVIMGMHHNQDIRYMGGVRKYMPITWITSLLGSLALIGTPFFSGFYSKDSIIEAVAESHLPAAGFAHFAVLAGVFVTAFYSFRMYFLVFHGKERYDQNPDAHHGHHDDHHDDHGHDDHGPHESPWVVTVPLILLAIPSVVIGYMTIDTMLFGEFFKDAIFVDGDKHHVMHELADAFHGPVAMALHAVTTAPFWLALAGVVVSWYMYLINPAVPAAIGRALRPLVVILENKYFMDWFNENVLARGARALGNGLWKVGDRTLIDGLLVNGSWKLVGMVSAWTRKLQSGYLYHYALVMILGIFLLMTYFVWLNK
;
A
#
# COMPACT_ATOMS: atom_id res chain seq x y z
N MET A 1 7.75 -17.29 35.53
CA MET A 1 7.07 -15.99 35.62
C MET A 1 6.89 -15.48 34.21
N SER A 2 5.67 -15.48 33.70
CA SER A 2 5.37 -14.83 32.43
C SER A 2 5.66 -13.34 32.59
N GLN A 3 6.62 -12.81 31.84
CA GLN A 3 6.84 -11.37 31.79
C GLN A 3 5.62 -10.74 31.12
N THR A 4 4.81 -10.05 31.92
CA THR A 4 3.72 -9.25 31.38
C THR A 4 4.31 -8.08 30.62
N LEU A 5 3.79 -7.82 29.41
CA LEU A 5 4.19 -6.68 28.62
C LEU A 5 3.81 -5.38 29.34
N ASN A 6 4.72 -4.41 29.32
CA ASN A 6 4.55 -3.14 30.01
C ASN A 6 4.02 -2.09 29.03
N ALA A 7 2.95 -1.38 29.40
CA ALA A 7 2.35 -0.31 28.58
C ALA A 7 3.35 0.80 28.24
N SER A 8 4.23 1.17 29.18
CA SER A 8 5.25 2.19 28.94
C SER A 8 6.26 1.77 27.88
N THR A 9 6.70 0.53 27.90
CA THR A 9 7.61 -0.03 26.90
C THR A 9 6.96 -0.07 25.52
N LEU A 10 5.70 -0.51 25.46
CA LEU A 10 4.95 -0.55 24.19
C LEU A 10 4.70 0.86 23.64
N LEU A 11 4.43 1.84 24.48
CA LEU A 11 4.25 3.22 24.07
C LEU A 11 5.55 3.82 23.50
N ALA A 12 6.69 3.44 24.04
CA ALA A 12 7.99 3.91 23.56
C ALA A 12 8.29 3.45 22.13
N VAL A 13 7.70 2.34 21.67
CA VAL A 13 7.93 1.80 20.32
C VAL A 13 7.49 2.79 19.23
N PRO A 14 6.26 3.28 19.18
CA PRO A 14 5.88 4.30 18.20
C PRO A 14 6.42 5.69 18.53
N LEU A 15 6.57 6.05 19.80
CA LEU A 15 6.99 7.39 20.20
C LEU A 15 8.46 7.69 19.89
N ALA A 16 9.35 6.70 19.94
CA ALA A 16 10.77 6.93 19.65
C ALA A 16 10.99 7.42 18.20
N PRO A 17 10.42 6.80 17.15
CA PRO A 17 10.48 7.36 15.80
C PRO A 17 9.80 8.72 15.69
N LEU A 18 8.70 8.94 16.40
CA LEU A 18 7.99 10.22 16.38
C LEU A 18 8.85 11.36 16.94
N VAL A 19 9.52 11.14 18.06
CA VAL A 19 10.43 12.13 18.67
C VAL A 19 11.58 12.43 17.72
N GLY A 20 12.20 11.40 17.13
CA GLY A 20 13.25 11.57 16.13
C GLY A 20 12.78 12.39 14.93
N SER A 21 11.60 12.09 14.43
CA SER A 21 10.97 12.82 13.33
C SER A 21 10.71 14.28 13.68
N ALA A 22 10.15 14.54 14.86
CA ALA A 22 9.85 15.89 15.31
C ALA A 22 11.12 16.74 15.46
N LEU A 23 12.16 16.19 16.07
CA LEU A 23 13.43 16.89 16.23
C LEU A 23 14.07 17.19 14.87
N ALA A 24 14.09 16.21 13.96
CA ALA A 24 14.64 16.38 12.62
C ALA A 24 13.82 17.38 11.79
N GLY A 25 12.52 17.28 11.82
CA GLY A 25 11.63 18.11 11.01
C GLY A 25 11.50 19.55 11.51
N ILE A 26 11.54 19.76 12.81
CA ILE A 26 11.43 21.10 13.39
C ILE A 26 12.79 21.78 13.46
N LEU A 27 13.79 21.11 14.02
CA LEU A 27 15.11 21.73 14.27
C LEU A 27 16.06 21.58 13.08
N GLY A 28 15.88 20.58 12.23
CA GLY A 28 16.76 20.29 11.10
C GLY A 28 16.35 20.93 9.78
N THR A 29 15.22 21.66 9.73
CA THR A 29 14.70 22.30 8.52
C THR A 29 14.51 23.80 8.73
N GLN A 30 14.20 24.51 7.65
CA GLN A 30 13.92 25.96 7.72
C GLN A 30 12.76 26.31 8.65
N PHE A 31 11.84 25.40 8.87
CA PHE A 31 10.69 25.60 9.74
C PHE A 31 11.09 26.02 11.16
N GLY A 32 12.11 25.38 11.72
CA GLY A 32 12.63 25.68 13.05
C GLY A 32 13.97 26.41 13.06
N GLY A 33 14.46 26.84 11.89
CA GLY A 33 15.67 27.67 11.80
C GLY A 33 16.98 26.91 11.58
N ASN A 34 16.94 25.65 11.11
CA ASN A 34 18.12 24.83 10.79
C ASN A 34 19.13 24.71 11.94
N TRP A 35 18.65 24.44 13.14
CA TRP A 35 19.49 24.35 14.35
C TRP A 35 20.43 23.15 14.36
N ILE A 36 20.07 22.06 13.68
CA ILE A 36 20.86 20.82 13.63
C ILE A 36 21.27 20.50 12.21
N GLY A 37 22.47 19.95 12.08
CA GLY A 37 23.01 19.54 10.79
C GLY A 37 22.63 18.12 10.42
N ARG A 38 23.16 17.65 9.29
CA ARG A 38 22.86 16.32 8.74
C ARG A 38 23.25 15.18 9.70
N ARG A 39 24.43 15.24 10.31
CA ARG A 39 24.91 14.19 11.21
C ARG A 39 24.00 14.00 12.42
N LEU A 40 23.62 15.10 13.06
CA LEU A 40 22.74 15.03 14.23
C LEU A 40 21.34 14.56 13.83
N THR A 41 20.83 15.00 12.68
CA THR A 41 19.53 14.58 12.16
C THR A 41 19.47 13.07 11.95
N HIS A 42 20.41 12.51 11.17
CA HIS A 42 20.36 11.07 10.93
C HIS A 42 20.68 10.26 12.19
N THR A 43 21.53 10.77 13.08
CA THR A 43 21.81 10.12 14.36
C THR A 43 20.55 10.04 15.23
N LEU A 44 19.80 11.13 15.37
CA LEU A 44 18.59 11.16 16.18
C LEU A 44 17.49 10.26 15.59
N THR A 45 17.27 10.33 14.30
CA THR A 45 16.22 9.53 13.64
C THR A 45 16.56 8.03 13.64
N ILE A 46 17.79 7.67 13.36
CA ILE A 46 18.26 6.28 13.40
C ILE A 46 18.21 5.75 14.83
N LEU A 47 18.62 6.53 15.82
CA LEU A 47 18.54 6.13 17.23
C LEU A 47 17.09 5.86 17.64
N GLY A 48 16.15 6.72 17.23
CA GLY A 48 14.72 6.52 17.50
C GLY A 48 14.20 5.21 16.94
N VAL A 49 14.51 4.92 15.69
CA VAL A 49 14.08 3.66 15.03
C VAL A 49 14.82 2.44 15.62
N LEU A 50 16.08 2.60 15.98
CA LEU A 50 16.84 1.52 16.65
C LEU A 50 16.22 1.16 18.01
N ILE A 51 15.84 2.16 18.80
CA ILE A 51 15.15 1.93 20.07
C ILE A 51 13.83 1.20 19.81
N ALA A 52 13.05 1.65 18.82
CA ALA A 52 11.80 1.00 18.43
C ALA A 52 12.03 -0.47 18.03
N PHE A 53 13.08 -0.75 17.27
CA PHE A 53 13.41 -2.11 16.85
C PHE A 53 13.82 -3.00 18.02
N ILE A 54 14.68 -2.51 18.90
CA ILE A 54 15.13 -3.27 20.08
C ILE A 54 13.94 -3.63 20.97
N LEU A 55 13.05 -2.67 21.22
CA LEU A 55 11.85 -2.91 22.04
C LEU A 55 10.88 -3.84 21.33
N SER A 56 10.74 -3.73 20.02
CA SER A 56 9.92 -4.64 19.22
C SER A 56 10.46 -6.08 19.23
N ALA A 57 11.76 -6.26 19.11
CA ALA A 57 12.41 -7.56 19.19
C ALA A 57 12.24 -8.19 20.58
N SER A 58 12.38 -7.40 21.62
CA SER A 58 12.11 -7.82 23.00
C SER A 58 10.64 -8.24 23.18
N THR A 59 9.71 -7.48 22.62
CA THR A 59 8.29 -7.80 22.64
C THR A 59 8.00 -9.10 21.88
N LEU A 60 8.60 -9.30 20.72
CA LEU A 60 8.45 -10.53 19.95
C LEU A 60 8.96 -11.75 20.73
N LYS A 61 10.09 -11.64 21.41
CA LYS A 61 10.61 -12.69 22.26
C LYS A 61 9.62 -13.03 23.36
N SER A 62 9.09 -12.05 24.06
CA SER A 62 8.11 -12.24 25.12
C SER A 62 6.83 -12.90 24.60
N VAL A 63 6.35 -12.49 23.44
CA VAL A 63 5.14 -13.04 22.81
C VAL A 63 5.37 -14.47 22.33
N ALA A 64 6.47 -14.74 21.66
CA ALA A 64 6.75 -16.04 21.03
C ALA A 64 7.20 -17.09 22.04
N VAL A 65 8.02 -16.73 23.01
CA VAL A 65 8.63 -17.66 23.97
C VAL A 65 7.80 -17.78 25.24
N ASP A 66 7.40 -16.64 25.83
CA ASP A 66 6.71 -16.59 27.11
C ASP A 66 5.18 -16.58 26.97
N GLY A 67 4.66 -16.48 25.75
CA GLY A 67 3.23 -16.41 25.49
C GLY A 67 2.58 -15.12 25.97
N ALA A 68 3.36 -14.05 26.17
CA ALA A 68 2.84 -12.78 26.67
C ALA A 68 1.88 -12.14 25.67
N ARG A 69 0.84 -11.47 26.19
CA ARG A 69 -0.17 -10.76 25.41
C ARG A 69 -0.49 -9.44 26.08
N PHE A 70 -0.91 -8.46 25.29
CA PHE A 70 -1.32 -7.15 25.78
C PHE A 70 -2.53 -6.68 24.99
N ASN A 71 -3.55 -6.19 25.69
CA ASN A 71 -4.72 -5.59 25.05
C ASN A 71 -5.36 -4.64 26.05
N GLU A 72 -4.92 -3.38 26.05
CA GLU A 72 -5.42 -2.38 26.96
C GLU A 72 -5.56 -1.01 26.26
N THR A 73 -6.54 -0.25 26.68
CA THR A 73 -6.71 1.14 26.29
C THR A 73 -5.80 2.02 27.16
N LEU A 74 -5.01 2.87 26.52
CA LEU A 74 -4.13 3.81 27.24
C LEU A 74 -4.90 5.02 27.73
N TYR A 75 -5.75 5.62 26.88
CA TYR A 75 -6.66 6.68 27.28
C TYR A 75 -7.84 6.77 26.31
N THR A 76 -8.95 7.31 26.79
CA THR A 76 -10.13 7.59 25.99
C THR A 76 -10.06 9.03 25.46
N TRP A 77 -9.99 9.19 24.13
CA TRP A 77 -9.96 10.49 23.51
C TRP A 77 -11.32 11.18 23.54
N MET A 78 -12.38 10.43 23.20
CA MET A 78 -13.74 10.95 23.19
C MET A 78 -14.74 9.81 23.41
N ALA A 79 -15.85 10.11 24.07
CA ALA A 79 -16.97 9.18 24.22
C ALA A 79 -18.26 9.90 23.84
N VAL A 80 -19.00 9.35 22.88
CA VAL A 80 -20.25 9.92 22.36
C VAL A 80 -21.29 8.80 22.20
N GLY A 81 -22.43 8.91 22.87
CA GLY A 81 -23.54 7.98 22.70
C GLY A 81 -23.23 6.52 23.01
N GLY A 82 -22.31 6.24 23.92
CA GLY A 82 -21.84 4.89 24.23
C GLY A 82 -20.70 4.39 23.33
N LEU A 83 -20.38 5.10 22.27
CA LEU A 83 -19.25 4.82 21.40
C LEU A 83 -18.01 5.50 21.95
N LYS A 84 -16.95 4.73 22.19
CA LYS A 84 -15.68 5.24 22.72
C LYS A 84 -14.62 5.30 21.63
N MET A 85 -14.00 6.46 21.52
CA MET A 85 -12.82 6.70 20.66
C MET A 85 -11.59 6.66 21.53
N GLU A 86 -10.81 5.60 21.41
CA GLU A 86 -9.76 5.27 22.34
C GLU A 86 -8.41 5.16 21.63
N VAL A 87 -7.33 5.40 22.37
CA VAL A 87 -5.97 5.06 21.98
C VAL A 87 -5.52 3.91 22.86
N GLY A 88 -5.19 2.81 22.24
CA GLY A 88 -4.77 1.60 22.95
C GLY A 88 -3.91 0.72 22.08
N PHE A 89 -3.43 -0.36 22.66
CA PHE A 89 -2.60 -1.32 21.96
C PHE A 89 -3.13 -2.73 22.14
N MET A 90 -3.05 -3.52 21.07
CA MET A 90 -3.25 -4.96 21.08
C MET A 90 -1.97 -5.61 20.58
N VAL A 91 -1.28 -6.35 21.44
CA VAL A 91 -0.04 -7.03 21.08
C VAL A 91 -0.23 -8.53 21.24
N ASP A 92 -0.22 -9.21 20.12
CA ASP A 92 -0.25 -10.65 19.99
C ASP A 92 0.82 -11.08 18.98
N GLY A 93 0.79 -12.31 18.51
CA GLY A 93 1.75 -12.80 17.52
C GLY A 93 1.77 -11.98 16.25
N LEU A 94 0.61 -11.62 15.72
CA LEU A 94 0.51 -10.82 14.49
C LEU A 94 1.09 -9.43 14.67
N THR A 95 0.73 -8.73 15.74
CA THR A 95 1.25 -7.39 16.05
C THR A 95 2.76 -7.41 16.28
N ALA A 96 3.25 -8.36 17.08
CA ALA A 96 4.67 -8.45 17.41
C ALA A 96 5.51 -8.71 16.16
N MET A 97 5.06 -9.60 15.28
CA MET A 97 5.71 -9.86 14.00
C MET A 97 5.76 -8.59 13.14
N MET A 98 4.65 -7.88 13.02
CA MET A 98 4.57 -6.65 12.23
C MET A 98 5.45 -5.54 12.81
N MET A 99 5.49 -5.38 14.14
CA MET A 99 6.37 -4.42 14.79
C MET A 99 7.84 -4.67 14.43
N CYS A 100 8.27 -5.90 14.49
CA CYS A 100 9.65 -6.28 14.15
C CYS A 100 9.96 -6.06 12.67
N VAL A 101 9.07 -6.46 11.79
CA VAL A 101 9.25 -6.29 10.33
C VAL A 101 9.36 -4.81 9.99
N VAL A 102 8.42 -4.00 10.47
CA VAL A 102 8.38 -2.55 10.17
C VAL A 102 9.63 -1.85 10.71
N THR A 103 9.97 -2.09 11.96
CA THR A 103 11.11 -1.40 12.59
C THR A 103 12.45 -1.86 12.03
N PHE A 104 12.62 -3.14 11.74
CA PHE A 104 13.86 -3.64 11.15
C PHE A 104 14.08 -3.09 9.75
N VAL A 105 13.08 -3.17 8.88
CA VAL A 105 13.19 -2.64 7.51
C VAL A 105 13.40 -1.13 7.54
N SER A 106 12.69 -0.43 8.41
CA SER A 106 12.85 1.03 8.57
C SER A 106 14.26 1.38 9.04
N LEU A 107 14.83 0.61 9.97
CA LEU A 107 16.20 0.83 10.43
C LEU A 107 17.20 0.65 9.28
N MET A 108 17.03 -0.40 8.47
CA MET A 108 17.87 -0.62 7.30
C MET A 108 17.74 0.52 6.27
N VAL A 109 16.53 0.98 6.04
CA VAL A 109 16.26 2.11 5.13
C VAL A 109 16.88 3.40 5.67
N HIS A 110 16.80 3.66 6.96
CA HIS A 110 17.43 4.84 7.58
C HIS A 110 18.94 4.84 7.38
N LEU A 111 19.59 3.71 7.65
CA LEU A 111 21.03 3.59 7.47
C LEU A 111 21.42 3.74 5.99
N TYR A 112 20.69 3.10 5.11
CA TYR A 112 20.88 3.19 3.66
C TYR A 112 20.76 4.62 3.14
N THR A 113 19.81 5.37 3.68
CA THR A 113 19.52 6.75 3.27
C THR A 113 20.70 7.69 3.49
N ILE A 114 21.56 7.43 4.46
CA ILE A 114 22.78 8.22 4.69
C ILE A 114 23.61 8.28 3.40
N GLY A 115 23.74 7.16 2.71
CA GLY A 115 24.48 7.11 1.44
C GLY A 115 23.67 7.57 0.24
N TYR A 116 22.42 7.15 0.15
CA TYR A 116 21.59 7.42 -1.03
C TYR A 116 21.22 8.89 -1.18
N MET A 117 20.92 9.57 -0.08
CA MET A 117 20.48 10.97 -0.05
C MET A 117 21.60 11.96 0.31
N GLU A 118 22.86 11.52 0.28
CA GLU A 118 24.01 12.31 0.73
C GLU A 118 24.12 13.68 0.04
N GLU A 119 23.82 13.73 -1.26
CA GLU A 119 23.95 14.96 -2.05
C GLU A 119 22.63 15.75 -2.16
N ASP A 120 21.55 15.28 -1.56
CA ASP A 120 20.24 15.90 -1.68
C ASP A 120 20.08 17.05 -0.66
N GLU A 121 19.56 18.18 -1.12
CA GLU A 121 19.31 19.36 -0.28
C GLU A 121 18.24 19.10 0.79
N GLY A 122 17.29 18.21 0.52
CA GLY A 122 16.22 17.82 1.44
C GLY A 122 16.57 16.69 2.41
N TYR A 123 17.84 16.46 2.66
CA TYR A 123 18.33 15.35 3.48
C TYR A 123 17.63 15.25 4.85
N ASN A 124 17.59 16.36 5.59
CA ASN A 124 16.97 16.39 6.93
C ASN A 124 15.46 16.18 6.84
N ARG A 125 14.82 16.80 5.87
CA ARG A 125 13.38 16.64 5.64
C ARG A 125 13.02 15.19 5.29
N PHE A 126 13.85 14.54 4.50
CA PHE A 126 13.63 13.12 4.14
C PHE A 126 13.70 12.22 5.37
N PHE A 127 14.71 12.40 6.23
CA PHE A 127 14.82 11.63 7.47
C PHE A 127 13.64 11.87 8.40
N ALA A 128 13.15 13.10 8.50
CA ALA A 128 11.95 13.40 9.28
C ALA A 128 10.75 12.62 8.74
N TYR A 129 10.57 12.59 7.42
CA TYR A 129 9.43 11.91 6.80
C TYR A 129 9.48 10.39 6.95
N ILE A 130 10.62 9.75 6.78
CA ILE A 130 10.70 8.30 6.92
C ILE A 130 10.52 7.85 8.37
N SER A 131 10.96 8.64 9.34
CA SER A 131 10.68 8.38 10.75
C SER A 131 9.20 8.59 11.08
N LEU A 132 8.57 9.63 10.55
CA LEU A 132 7.14 9.87 10.73
C LEU A 132 6.31 8.75 10.09
N PHE A 133 6.74 8.25 8.96
CA PHE A 133 6.10 7.11 8.29
C PHE A 133 6.16 5.85 9.16
N THR A 134 7.32 5.59 9.76
CA THR A 134 7.51 4.46 10.68
C THR A 134 6.59 4.57 11.90
N PHE A 135 6.50 5.76 12.50
CA PHE A 135 5.54 6.03 13.57
C PHE A 135 4.11 5.72 13.16
N SER A 136 3.70 6.23 12.00
CA SER A 136 2.34 6.05 11.48
C SER A 136 1.99 4.57 11.27
N MET A 137 2.93 3.81 10.71
CA MET A 137 2.72 2.37 10.49
C MET A 137 2.66 1.60 11.81
N LEU A 138 3.49 1.96 12.79
CA LEU A 138 3.44 1.33 14.12
C LEU A 138 2.11 1.60 14.82
N MET A 139 1.58 2.81 14.74
CA MET A 139 0.26 3.14 15.30
C MET A 139 -0.84 2.31 14.62
N LEU A 140 -0.72 2.05 13.33
CA LEU A 140 -1.66 1.23 12.59
C LEU A 140 -1.64 -0.23 13.08
N VAL A 141 -0.46 -0.85 13.13
CA VAL A 141 -0.34 -2.28 13.45
C VAL A 141 -0.57 -2.59 14.92
N MET A 142 -0.31 -1.64 15.81
CA MET A 142 -0.48 -1.80 17.26
C MET A 142 -1.88 -1.44 17.75
N SER A 143 -2.78 -1.00 16.89
CA SER A 143 -4.13 -0.59 17.27
C SER A 143 -4.93 -1.73 17.88
N ASN A 144 -5.81 -1.38 18.84
CA ASN A 144 -6.78 -2.31 19.41
C ASN A 144 -8.23 -1.96 19.05
N ASN A 145 -8.41 -0.97 18.19
CA ASN A 145 -9.73 -0.52 17.73
C ASN A 145 -9.67 -0.02 16.30
N MET A 146 -10.81 0.03 15.66
CA MET A 146 -10.94 0.34 14.24
C MET A 146 -10.69 1.82 13.92
N LEU A 147 -10.96 2.71 14.86
CA LEU A 147 -10.74 4.13 14.66
C LEU A 147 -9.25 4.48 14.65
N GLN A 148 -8.49 3.91 15.59
CA GLN A 148 -7.03 4.07 15.60
C GLN A 148 -6.39 3.42 14.37
N LEU A 149 -6.90 2.28 13.95
CA LEU A 149 -6.50 1.62 12.69
C LEU A 149 -6.70 2.58 11.52
N PHE A 150 -7.85 3.25 11.46
CA PHE A 150 -8.16 4.21 10.41
C PHE A 150 -7.26 5.44 10.47
N PHE A 151 -6.97 5.96 11.65
CA PHE A 151 -6.03 7.09 11.80
C PHE A 151 -4.63 6.73 11.32
N GLY A 152 -4.13 5.55 11.68
CA GLY A 152 -2.85 5.07 11.15
C GLY A 152 -2.89 4.88 9.64
N TRP A 153 -4.00 4.41 9.12
CA TRP A 153 -4.26 4.23 7.69
C TRP A 153 -4.15 5.54 6.93
N GLU A 154 -4.81 6.58 7.44
CA GLU A 154 -4.76 7.92 6.86
C GLU A 154 -3.39 8.58 7.01
N ALA A 155 -2.75 8.43 8.16
CA ALA A 155 -1.43 8.98 8.42
C ALA A 155 -0.37 8.37 7.49
N VAL A 156 -0.40 7.07 7.28
CA VAL A 156 0.46 6.37 6.33
C VAL A 156 0.22 6.90 4.91
N GLY A 157 -1.04 7.09 4.53
CA GLY A 157 -1.40 7.65 3.23
C GLY A 157 -0.86 9.07 3.02
N LEU A 158 -0.97 9.92 4.02
CA LEU A 158 -0.47 11.30 3.97
C LEU A 158 1.06 11.34 3.85
N VAL A 159 1.76 10.60 4.69
CA VAL A 159 3.23 10.61 4.68
C VAL A 159 3.77 9.99 3.40
N SER A 160 3.12 8.95 2.87
CA SER A 160 3.48 8.39 1.56
C SER A 160 3.32 9.41 0.44
N TYR A 161 2.27 10.22 0.48
CA TYR A 161 2.07 11.34 -0.45
C TYR A 161 3.25 12.31 -0.41
N LEU A 162 3.68 12.71 0.80
CA LEU A 162 4.83 13.60 0.98
C LEU A 162 6.13 12.99 0.46
N LEU A 163 6.30 11.69 0.63
CA LEU A 163 7.53 10.98 0.23
C LEU A 163 7.57 10.67 -1.25
N ILE A 164 6.46 10.29 -1.88
CA ILE A 164 6.39 10.05 -3.33
C ILE A 164 6.67 11.36 -4.08
N GLY A 165 6.11 12.45 -3.62
CA GLY A 165 6.34 13.78 -4.16
C GLY A 165 7.47 14.53 -3.47
N PHE A 166 8.45 13.84 -2.91
CA PHE A 166 9.56 14.46 -2.19
C PHE A 166 10.31 15.46 -3.05
N TRP A 167 10.58 15.11 -4.30
CA TRP A 167 11.15 16.02 -5.28
C TRP A 167 10.03 16.81 -5.96
N PHE A 168 9.45 17.74 -5.23
CA PHE A 168 8.27 18.50 -5.64
C PHE A 168 8.50 19.40 -6.87
N ASN A 169 9.74 19.57 -7.31
CA ASN A 169 10.08 20.29 -8.53
C ASN A 169 9.87 19.46 -9.81
N LYS A 170 9.73 18.13 -9.68
CA LYS A 170 9.48 17.26 -10.82
C LYS A 170 7.98 17.13 -11.07
N PRO A 171 7.48 17.51 -12.27
CA PRO A 171 6.06 17.36 -12.60
C PRO A 171 5.57 15.91 -12.51
N THR A 172 6.41 14.95 -12.88
CA THR A 172 6.08 13.51 -12.80
C THR A 172 5.90 13.04 -11.37
N ALA A 173 6.72 13.52 -10.43
CA ALA A 173 6.61 13.19 -9.01
C ALA A 173 5.34 13.78 -8.39
N ILE A 174 4.98 15.02 -8.74
CA ILE A 174 3.74 15.67 -8.29
C ILE A 174 2.51 14.93 -8.82
N PHE A 175 2.53 14.54 -10.09
CA PHE A 175 1.44 13.74 -10.67
C PHE A 175 1.31 12.39 -9.95
N ALA A 176 2.44 11.73 -9.70
CA ALA A 176 2.47 10.42 -9.04
C ALA A 176 1.94 10.47 -7.61
N ASN A 177 2.33 11.49 -6.83
CA ASN A 177 1.86 11.60 -5.44
C ASN A 177 0.38 11.96 -5.34
N MET A 178 -0.11 12.81 -6.24
CA MET A 178 -1.54 13.12 -6.32
C MET A 178 -2.35 11.88 -6.69
N LYS A 179 -1.89 11.12 -7.68
CA LYS A 179 -2.52 9.87 -8.10
C LYS A 179 -2.58 8.86 -6.95
N ALA A 180 -1.46 8.66 -6.26
CA ALA A 180 -1.40 7.77 -5.10
C ALA A 180 -2.39 8.20 -4.01
N PHE A 181 -2.43 9.48 -3.69
CA PHE A 181 -3.33 10.02 -2.68
C PHE A 181 -4.80 9.80 -3.05
N LEU A 182 -5.19 10.17 -4.27
CA LEU A 182 -6.58 10.08 -4.73
C LEU A 182 -7.07 8.63 -4.83
N VAL A 183 -6.26 7.73 -5.38
CA VAL A 183 -6.62 6.32 -5.50
C VAL A 183 -6.78 5.68 -4.12
N ASN A 184 -5.87 5.99 -3.19
CA ASN A 184 -5.98 5.49 -1.83
C ASN A 184 -7.21 6.06 -1.11
N ARG A 185 -7.61 7.30 -1.40
CA ARG A 185 -8.85 7.88 -0.84
C ARG A 185 -10.10 7.15 -1.32
N VAL A 186 -10.14 6.67 -2.54
CA VAL A 186 -11.23 5.82 -3.02
C VAL A 186 -11.34 4.56 -2.16
N GLY A 187 -10.21 3.92 -1.87
CA GLY A 187 -10.16 2.79 -0.94
C GLY A 187 -10.61 3.16 0.46
N ASP A 188 -10.14 4.29 0.98
CA ASP A 188 -10.46 4.78 2.33
C ASP A 188 -11.96 5.06 2.50
N PHE A 189 -12.63 5.50 1.43
CA PHE A 189 -14.08 5.70 1.46
C PHE A 189 -14.82 4.38 1.75
N GLY A 190 -14.47 3.31 1.04
CA GLY A 190 -15.04 1.99 1.33
C GLY A 190 -14.69 1.51 2.73
N PHE A 191 -13.47 1.73 3.17
CA PHE A 191 -12.99 1.33 4.49
C PHE A 191 -13.79 2.00 5.61
N ILE A 192 -13.99 3.31 5.52
CA ILE A 192 -14.77 4.05 6.55
C ILE A 192 -16.23 3.65 6.56
N LEU A 193 -16.81 3.28 5.41
CA LEU A 193 -18.17 2.75 5.37
C LEU A 193 -18.26 1.41 6.11
N GLY A 194 -17.28 0.54 5.94
CA GLY A 194 -17.22 -0.73 6.67
C GLY A 194 -17.12 -0.51 8.18
N ILE A 195 -16.25 0.40 8.61
CA ILE A 195 -16.11 0.78 10.02
C ILE A 195 -17.42 1.37 10.57
N GLY A 196 -18.06 2.24 9.79
CA GLY A 196 -19.34 2.84 10.16
C GLY A 196 -20.45 1.81 10.35
N LEU A 197 -20.53 0.80 9.50
CA LEU A 197 -21.48 -0.30 9.65
C LEU A 197 -21.21 -1.11 10.92
N ILE A 198 -19.95 -1.38 11.23
CA ILE A 198 -19.60 -2.07 12.48
C ILE A 198 -20.01 -1.23 13.68
N ALA A 199 -19.70 0.06 13.67
CA ALA A 199 -20.09 0.97 14.76
C ALA A 199 -21.61 1.03 14.92
N ALA A 200 -22.36 1.08 13.81
CA ALA A 200 -23.81 1.19 13.83
C ALA A 200 -24.50 -0.08 14.35
N PHE A 201 -24.03 -1.26 13.96
CA PHE A 201 -24.70 -2.53 14.26
C PHE A 201 -24.07 -3.32 15.42
N ALA A 202 -22.76 -3.16 15.66
CA ALA A 202 -22.09 -3.75 16.82
C ALA A 202 -22.04 -2.80 18.03
N GLY A 203 -22.17 -1.51 17.80
CA GLY A 203 -22.15 -0.50 18.88
C GLY A 203 -20.77 -0.29 19.49
N THR A 204 -19.70 -0.74 18.85
CA THR A 204 -18.35 -0.66 19.36
C THR A 204 -17.33 -0.56 18.22
N LEU A 205 -16.19 0.06 18.50
CA LEU A 205 -15.03 0.12 17.59
C LEU A 205 -13.87 -0.75 18.09
N ASN A 206 -13.95 -1.27 19.31
CA ASN A 206 -12.92 -2.14 19.89
C ASN A 206 -12.93 -3.50 19.18
N TYR A 207 -11.76 -4.04 18.86
CA TYR A 207 -11.66 -5.31 18.14
C TYR A 207 -12.30 -6.46 18.91
N THR A 208 -11.93 -6.64 20.17
CA THR A 208 -12.41 -7.75 20.98
C THR A 208 -13.93 -7.73 21.13
N GLU A 209 -14.50 -6.57 21.42
CA GLU A 209 -15.94 -6.40 21.55
C GLU A 209 -16.68 -6.62 20.24
N ALA A 210 -16.15 -6.12 19.12
CA ALA A 210 -16.76 -6.31 17.81
C ALA A 210 -16.70 -7.79 17.38
N PHE A 211 -15.59 -8.46 17.64
CA PHE A 211 -15.44 -9.88 17.30
C PHE A 211 -16.34 -10.78 18.14
N ALA A 212 -16.59 -10.40 19.38
CA ALA A 212 -17.56 -11.10 20.23
C ALA A 212 -19.00 -11.03 19.68
N LYS A 213 -19.31 -9.98 18.91
CA LYS A 213 -20.61 -9.79 18.26
C LYS A 213 -20.67 -10.28 16.81
N ALA A 214 -19.62 -10.92 16.33
CA ALA A 214 -19.51 -11.35 14.93
C ALA A 214 -20.65 -12.30 14.53
N ALA A 215 -21.00 -13.27 15.39
CA ALA A 215 -22.10 -14.20 15.12
C ALA A 215 -23.44 -13.46 15.00
N ASP A 216 -23.69 -12.46 15.85
CA ASP A 216 -24.91 -11.65 15.79
C ASP A 216 -24.95 -10.82 14.49
N LEU A 217 -23.83 -10.26 14.09
CA LEU A 217 -23.72 -9.51 12.83
C LEU A 217 -23.96 -10.40 11.61
N SER A 218 -23.53 -11.66 11.65
CA SER A 218 -23.74 -12.61 10.55
C SER A 218 -25.19 -13.01 10.34
N ALA A 219 -26.02 -12.85 11.36
CA ALA A 219 -27.46 -13.15 11.28
C ALA A 219 -28.29 -11.99 10.71
N LEU A 220 -27.71 -10.80 10.57
CA LEU A 220 -28.41 -9.59 10.11
C LEU A 220 -28.29 -9.41 8.59
N THR A 221 -29.27 -8.68 8.04
CA THR A 221 -29.21 -8.19 6.66
C THR A 221 -29.09 -6.68 6.65
N LEU A 222 -28.51 -6.12 5.60
CA LEU A 222 -28.45 -4.67 5.43
C LEU A 222 -29.86 -4.12 5.25
N PRO A 223 -30.29 -3.11 6.03
CA PRO A 223 -31.64 -2.56 5.92
C PRO A 223 -32.02 -2.15 4.50
N GLY A 224 -33.21 -2.56 4.07
CA GLY A 224 -33.68 -2.30 2.71
C GLY A 224 -33.14 -3.21 1.62
N THR A 225 -32.35 -4.21 1.97
CA THR A 225 -31.78 -5.17 1.02
C THR A 225 -31.90 -6.60 1.55
N SER A 226 -31.68 -7.57 0.66
CA SER A 226 -31.53 -8.99 1.02
C SER A 226 -30.07 -9.38 1.29
N TRP A 227 -29.12 -8.45 1.22
CA TRP A 227 -27.69 -8.72 1.37
C TRP A 227 -27.35 -8.99 2.84
N MET A 228 -26.49 -9.97 3.06
CA MET A 228 -25.95 -10.23 4.40
C MET A 228 -25.11 -9.03 4.86
N LEU A 229 -25.39 -8.53 6.07
CA LEU A 229 -24.65 -7.39 6.62
C LEU A 229 -23.16 -7.66 6.72
N ILE A 230 -22.78 -8.86 7.16
CA ILE A 230 -21.35 -9.22 7.30
C ILE A 230 -20.62 -9.23 5.95
N THR A 231 -21.28 -9.64 4.88
CA THR A 231 -20.70 -9.59 3.53
C THR A 231 -20.45 -8.15 3.09
N VAL A 232 -21.41 -7.26 3.33
CA VAL A 232 -21.25 -5.82 2.99
C VAL A 232 -20.13 -5.20 3.81
N ILE A 233 -20.05 -5.48 5.10
CA ILE A 233 -18.96 -5.01 5.97
C ILE A 233 -17.61 -5.47 5.44
N CYS A 234 -17.46 -6.76 5.16
CA CYS A 234 -16.20 -7.34 4.71
C CYS A 234 -15.77 -6.79 3.35
N ILE A 235 -16.68 -6.65 2.40
CA ILE A 235 -16.35 -6.08 1.08
C ILE A 235 -15.94 -4.60 1.23
N CYS A 236 -16.65 -3.82 2.05
CA CYS A 236 -16.28 -2.42 2.31
C CYS A 236 -14.89 -2.30 2.94
N LEU A 237 -14.59 -3.11 3.93
CA LEU A 237 -13.25 -3.13 4.54
C LEU A 237 -12.18 -3.54 3.52
N PHE A 238 -12.48 -4.52 2.69
CA PHE A 238 -11.55 -4.97 1.66
C PHE A 238 -11.31 -3.94 0.57
N ILE A 239 -12.27 -3.09 0.25
CA ILE A 239 -12.05 -1.96 -0.67
C ILE A 239 -10.94 -1.04 -0.13
N GLY A 240 -10.92 -0.83 1.19
CA GLY A 240 -9.79 -0.14 1.83
C GLY A 240 -8.46 -0.86 1.63
N ALA A 241 -8.46 -2.17 1.79
CA ALA A 241 -7.28 -3.00 1.54
C ALA A 241 -6.85 -2.96 0.07
N MET A 242 -7.78 -2.90 -0.88
CA MET A 242 -7.49 -2.75 -2.30
C MET A 242 -6.69 -1.49 -2.59
N GLY A 243 -6.99 -0.41 -1.90
CA GLY A 243 -6.24 0.85 -2.04
C GLY A 243 -4.82 0.73 -1.52
N LYS A 244 -4.65 0.41 -0.25
CA LYS A 244 -3.34 0.33 0.40
C LYS A 244 -2.46 -0.79 -0.17
N SER A 245 -3.03 -1.97 -0.35
CA SER A 245 -2.31 -3.13 -0.87
C SER A 245 -2.31 -3.21 -2.40
N ALA A 246 -2.72 -2.16 -3.07
CA ALA A 246 -2.65 -2.01 -4.52
C ALA A 246 -3.22 -3.22 -5.26
N GLN A 247 -4.46 -3.59 -4.94
CA GLN A 247 -5.16 -4.67 -5.63
C GLN A 247 -6.03 -4.11 -6.76
N PHE A 248 -6.14 -4.86 -7.86
CA PHE A 248 -6.97 -4.45 -8.99
C PHE A 248 -8.39 -4.07 -8.54
N PRO A 249 -8.98 -2.96 -9.02
CA PRO A 249 -8.47 -1.96 -9.97
C PRO A 249 -7.78 -0.76 -9.32
N LEU A 250 -7.51 -0.77 -8.01
CA LEU A 250 -6.88 0.34 -7.28
C LEU A 250 -5.34 0.21 -7.20
N HIS A 251 -4.75 -0.56 -8.09
CA HIS A 251 -3.30 -0.81 -8.14
C HIS A 251 -2.50 0.26 -8.89
N VAL A 252 -3.16 1.12 -9.63
CA VAL A 252 -2.54 2.00 -10.64
C VAL A 252 -1.54 3.01 -10.08
N TRP A 253 -1.66 3.33 -8.79
CA TRP A 253 -0.78 4.33 -8.14
C TRP A 253 0.63 3.79 -7.84
N LEU A 254 0.77 2.48 -7.63
CA LEU A 254 2.02 1.89 -7.11
C LEU A 254 3.20 1.98 -8.10
N PRO A 255 3.04 1.65 -9.40
CA PRO A 255 4.15 1.80 -10.33
C PRO A 255 4.64 3.24 -10.49
N ASP A 256 3.75 4.21 -10.47
CA ASP A 256 4.10 5.63 -10.59
C ASP A 256 4.75 6.17 -9.32
N SER A 257 4.53 5.52 -8.17
CA SER A 257 5.18 5.89 -6.91
C SER A 257 6.70 5.70 -6.93
N MET A 258 7.24 5.05 -7.95
CA MET A 258 8.69 4.94 -8.19
C MET A 258 9.36 6.28 -8.51
N GLU A 259 8.60 7.36 -8.70
CA GLU A 259 9.12 8.72 -8.83
C GLU A 259 9.74 9.24 -7.52
N GLY A 260 9.42 8.66 -6.40
CA GLY A 260 10.06 8.97 -5.12
C GLY A 260 11.47 8.40 -5.02
N PRO A 261 12.28 8.89 -4.06
CA PRO A 261 13.61 8.32 -3.81
C PRO A 261 13.55 6.82 -3.49
N THR A 262 14.56 6.07 -3.91
CA THR A 262 14.59 4.60 -3.76
C THR A 262 14.43 4.11 -2.31
N PRO A 263 14.98 4.76 -1.28
CA PRO A 263 14.73 4.33 0.11
C PRO A 263 13.25 4.27 0.46
N ILE A 264 12.46 5.21 -0.05
CA ILE A 264 11.02 5.20 0.21
C ILE A 264 10.30 4.11 -0.59
N SER A 265 10.79 3.79 -1.78
CA SER A 265 10.27 2.66 -2.55
C SER A 265 10.42 1.36 -1.76
N ALA A 266 11.58 1.13 -1.14
CA ALA A 266 11.79 -0.02 -0.27
C ALA A 266 10.87 -0.01 0.96
N LEU A 267 10.75 1.13 1.62
CA LEU A 267 9.96 1.24 2.85
C LEU A 267 8.47 1.07 2.58
N ILE A 268 7.91 1.78 1.60
CA ILE A 268 6.47 1.72 1.27
C ILE A 268 6.09 0.34 0.73
N HIS A 269 6.91 -0.23 -0.17
CA HIS A 269 6.49 -1.39 -0.96
C HIS A 269 6.92 -2.74 -0.41
N ALA A 270 7.76 -2.77 0.61
CA ALA A 270 8.22 -4.03 1.19
C ALA A 270 7.52 -4.38 2.50
N ALA A 271 7.52 -3.47 3.47
CA ALA A 271 7.19 -3.79 4.86
C ALA A 271 6.07 -2.97 5.47
N THR A 272 5.55 -1.93 4.79
CA THR A 272 4.70 -0.95 5.48
C THR A 272 3.36 -0.71 4.77
N MET A 273 3.23 0.33 3.96
CA MET A 273 1.94 0.76 3.43
C MET A 273 1.19 -0.35 2.67
N VAL A 274 1.89 -1.06 1.79
CA VAL A 274 1.26 -2.11 0.97
C VAL A 274 0.91 -3.36 1.77
N THR A 275 1.51 -3.53 2.94
CA THR A 275 1.19 -4.65 3.83
C THR A 275 0.00 -4.36 4.74
N ALA A 276 -0.42 -3.10 4.84
CA ALA A 276 -1.50 -2.67 5.72
C ALA A 276 -2.82 -3.36 5.39
N GLY A 277 -3.15 -3.51 4.11
CA GLY A 277 -4.38 -4.18 3.69
C GLY A 277 -4.38 -5.67 4.03
N ILE A 278 -3.27 -6.35 3.82
CA ILE A 278 -3.11 -7.76 4.16
C ILE A 278 -3.20 -7.95 5.69
N PHE A 279 -2.50 -7.11 6.44
CA PHE A 279 -2.56 -7.11 7.90
C PHE A 279 -4.00 -6.90 8.40
N MET A 280 -4.72 -5.93 7.86
CA MET A 280 -6.08 -5.59 8.27
C MET A 280 -7.03 -6.77 8.06
N VAL A 281 -6.99 -7.43 6.91
CA VAL A 281 -7.84 -8.59 6.64
C VAL A 281 -7.51 -9.74 7.60
N ALA A 282 -6.24 -10.00 7.85
CA ALA A 282 -5.83 -11.02 8.81
C ALA A 282 -6.27 -10.67 10.24
N ARG A 283 -6.15 -9.41 10.64
CA ARG A 283 -6.64 -8.92 11.94
C ARG A 283 -8.15 -9.06 12.07
N MET A 284 -8.88 -8.79 11.00
CA MET A 284 -10.35 -8.88 10.96
C MET A 284 -10.84 -10.28 10.55
N SER A 285 -10.01 -11.29 10.62
CA SER A 285 -10.38 -12.67 10.25
C SER A 285 -11.65 -13.17 10.93
N PRO A 286 -11.96 -12.84 12.21
CA PRO A 286 -13.24 -13.23 12.81
C PRO A 286 -14.47 -12.73 12.05
N LEU A 287 -14.36 -11.63 11.32
CA LEU A 287 -15.44 -11.09 10.50
C LEU A 287 -15.41 -11.68 9.08
N PHE A 288 -14.25 -11.70 8.44
CA PHE A 288 -14.10 -12.20 7.07
C PHE A 288 -14.43 -13.68 6.93
N GLU A 289 -14.11 -14.47 7.94
CA GLU A 289 -14.34 -15.92 7.92
C GLU A 289 -15.84 -16.27 7.83
N LEU A 290 -16.70 -15.36 8.24
CA LEU A 290 -18.17 -15.57 8.25
C LEU A 290 -18.82 -15.32 6.89
N SER A 291 -18.12 -14.78 5.91
CA SER A 291 -18.66 -14.47 4.58
C SER A 291 -17.84 -15.14 3.48
N GLU A 292 -18.35 -16.25 2.95
CA GLU A 292 -17.73 -16.92 1.81
C GLU A 292 -17.80 -16.07 0.53
N THR A 293 -18.84 -15.26 0.36
CA THR A 293 -18.96 -14.33 -0.77
C THR A 293 -17.83 -13.32 -0.77
N ALA A 294 -17.53 -12.72 0.40
CA ALA A 294 -16.42 -11.79 0.53
C ALA A 294 -15.07 -12.47 0.29
N LEU A 295 -14.87 -13.67 0.85
CA LEU A 295 -13.63 -14.44 0.64
C LEU A 295 -13.42 -14.79 -0.84
N ASN A 296 -14.49 -15.17 -1.54
CA ASN A 296 -14.41 -15.45 -2.97
C ASN A 296 -14.07 -14.20 -3.79
N PHE A 297 -14.65 -13.07 -3.45
CA PHE A 297 -14.32 -11.77 -4.06
C PHE A 297 -12.85 -11.41 -3.84
N ILE A 298 -12.36 -11.57 -2.64
CA ILE A 298 -10.93 -11.33 -2.29
C ILE A 298 -10.03 -12.23 -3.13
N MET A 299 -10.38 -13.50 -3.27
CA MET A 299 -9.61 -14.47 -4.05
C MET A 299 -9.56 -14.10 -5.54
N VAL A 300 -10.67 -13.67 -6.12
CA VAL A 300 -10.73 -13.23 -7.53
C VAL A 300 -9.83 -12.02 -7.75
N ILE A 301 -9.96 -11.02 -6.90
CA ILE A 301 -9.14 -9.79 -7.00
C ILE A 301 -7.65 -10.10 -6.84
N GLY A 302 -7.31 -10.94 -5.88
CA GLY A 302 -5.93 -11.37 -5.67
C GLY A 302 -5.35 -12.12 -6.87
N ALA A 303 -6.13 -13.03 -7.45
CA ALA A 303 -5.72 -13.81 -8.61
C ALA A 303 -5.48 -12.93 -9.84
N ILE A 304 -6.38 -11.99 -10.11
CA ILE A 304 -6.23 -11.04 -11.20
C ILE A 304 -4.94 -10.21 -11.01
N THR A 305 -4.73 -9.68 -9.81
CA THR A 305 -3.55 -8.89 -9.51
C THR A 305 -2.27 -9.70 -9.64
N ALA A 306 -2.25 -10.92 -9.10
CA ALA A 306 -1.06 -11.78 -9.14
C ALA A 306 -0.60 -12.07 -10.57
N LEU A 307 -1.52 -12.44 -11.45
CA LEU A 307 -1.17 -12.87 -12.81
C LEU A 307 -0.99 -11.68 -13.76
N PHE A 308 -1.95 -10.77 -13.81
CA PHE A 308 -1.95 -9.71 -14.82
C PHE A 308 -0.91 -8.63 -14.52
N MET A 309 -0.64 -8.35 -13.27
CA MET A 309 0.45 -7.42 -12.92
C MET A 309 1.83 -8.05 -13.14
N GLY A 310 1.94 -9.36 -12.97
CA GLY A 310 3.14 -10.10 -13.33
C GLY A 310 3.50 -9.95 -14.82
N PHE A 311 2.51 -10.02 -15.70
CA PHE A 311 2.74 -9.83 -17.13
C PHE A 311 3.32 -8.44 -17.45
N LEU A 312 2.92 -7.41 -16.73
CA LEU A 312 3.48 -6.07 -16.91
C LEU A 312 4.96 -6.00 -16.53
N GLY A 313 5.39 -6.82 -15.57
CA GLY A 313 6.79 -6.91 -15.20
C GLY A 313 7.71 -7.41 -16.31
N ILE A 314 7.19 -8.22 -17.22
CA ILE A 314 7.95 -8.82 -18.32
C ILE A 314 8.53 -7.75 -19.26
N ILE A 315 7.77 -6.70 -19.53
CA ILE A 315 8.12 -5.67 -20.51
C ILE A 315 8.79 -4.45 -19.92
N GLN A 316 8.95 -4.38 -18.60
CA GLN A 316 9.52 -3.20 -17.95
C GLN A 316 11.01 -3.12 -18.18
N ASN A 317 11.50 -1.91 -18.45
CA ASN A 317 12.91 -1.62 -18.67
C ASN A 317 13.53 -0.77 -17.55
N ASP A 318 12.71 -0.16 -16.70
CA ASP A 318 13.17 0.55 -15.50
C ASP A 318 13.37 -0.46 -14.35
N ILE A 319 14.58 -0.48 -13.77
CA ILE A 319 14.93 -1.45 -12.72
C ILE A 319 13.98 -1.37 -11.51
N LYS A 320 13.56 -0.16 -11.12
CA LYS A 320 12.62 0.02 -10.02
C LYS A 320 11.22 -0.45 -10.38
N ARG A 321 10.76 -0.21 -11.60
CA ARG A 321 9.43 -0.63 -12.05
C ARG A 321 9.30 -2.14 -12.18
N VAL A 322 10.36 -2.84 -12.56
CA VAL A 322 10.36 -4.32 -12.53
C VAL A 322 10.06 -4.83 -11.13
N VAL A 323 10.74 -4.28 -10.13
CA VAL A 323 10.55 -4.66 -8.73
C VAL A 323 9.17 -4.21 -8.24
N ALA A 324 8.66 -3.08 -8.71
CA ALA A 324 7.31 -2.58 -8.37
C ALA A 324 6.21 -3.53 -8.87
N TYR A 325 6.26 -3.97 -10.12
CA TYR A 325 5.29 -4.93 -10.64
C TYR A 325 5.43 -6.30 -9.98
N SER A 326 6.64 -6.68 -9.60
CA SER A 326 6.88 -7.85 -8.76
C SER A 326 6.15 -7.71 -7.42
N THR A 327 6.21 -6.55 -6.78
CA THR A 327 5.49 -6.27 -5.54
C THR A 327 3.98 -6.42 -5.72
N LEU A 328 3.42 -5.85 -6.79
CA LEU A 328 2.00 -5.99 -7.10
C LEU A 328 1.59 -7.46 -7.23
N SER A 329 2.37 -8.22 -7.98
CA SER A 329 2.10 -9.65 -8.17
C SER A 329 2.15 -10.42 -6.85
N GLN A 330 3.15 -10.17 -6.01
CA GLN A 330 3.29 -10.84 -4.71
C GLN A 330 2.18 -10.46 -3.73
N LEU A 331 1.73 -9.21 -3.74
CA LEU A 331 0.56 -8.79 -2.96
C LEU A 331 -0.70 -9.51 -3.43
N GLY A 332 -0.81 -9.78 -4.72
CA GLY A 332 -1.88 -10.62 -5.27
C GLY A 332 -1.83 -12.05 -4.72
N TYR A 333 -0.63 -12.64 -4.59
CA TYR A 333 -0.45 -13.95 -3.94
C TYR A 333 -0.94 -13.94 -2.50
N MET A 334 -0.58 -12.91 -1.74
CA MET A 334 -1.03 -12.77 -0.34
C MET A 334 -2.55 -12.65 -0.27
N THR A 335 -3.14 -11.89 -1.17
CA THR A 335 -4.60 -11.69 -1.24
C THR A 335 -5.32 -12.99 -1.58
N VAL A 336 -4.79 -13.78 -2.50
CA VAL A 336 -5.33 -15.13 -2.80
C VAL A 336 -5.31 -16.01 -1.55
N ALA A 337 -4.22 -15.99 -0.80
CA ALA A 337 -4.13 -16.74 0.46
C ALA A 337 -5.17 -16.30 1.48
N LEU A 338 -5.42 -15.00 1.61
CA LEU A 338 -6.49 -14.47 2.46
C LEU A 338 -7.85 -15.01 2.04
N GLY A 339 -8.15 -15.00 0.75
CA GLY A 339 -9.40 -15.52 0.20
C GLY A 339 -9.58 -17.03 0.42
N ALA A 340 -8.49 -17.77 0.48
CA ALA A 340 -8.49 -19.22 0.78
C ALA A 340 -8.63 -19.53 2.28
N SER A 341 -8.88 -18.56 3.12
CA SER A 341 -8.88 -18.68 4.59
C SER A 341 -7.52 -19.09 5.18
N ALA A 342 -6.45 -18.93 4.43
CA ALA A 342 -5.09 -19.18 4.85
C ALA A 342 -4.42 -17.87 5.28
N TYR A 343 -5.01 -17.19 6.28
CA TYR A 343 -4.53 -15.89 6.75
C TYR A 343 -3.10 -15.96 7.29
N SER A 344 -2.77 -17.03 8.01
CA SER A 344 -1.42 -17.26 8.54
C SER A 344 -0.39 -17.37 7.41
N VAL A 345 -0.75 -18.03 6.31
CA VAL A 345 0.11 -18.15 5.12
C VAL A 345 0.30 -16.78 4.46
N ALA A 346 -0.77 -15.99 4.36
CA ALA A 346 -0.70 -14.65 3.79
C ALA A 346 0.26 -13.75 4.58
N VAL A 347 0.13 -13.71 5.89
CA VAL A 347 1.02 -12.87 6.73
C VAL A 347 2.43 -13.44 6.85
N PHE A 348 2.59 -14.75 6.73
CA PHE A 348 3.91 -15.37 6.63
C PHE A 348 4.64 -14.95 5.37
N HIS A 349 3.96 -14.97 4.23
CA HIS A 349 4.51 -14.46 2.97
C HIS A 349 4.77 -12.95 3.04
N LEU A 350 3.91 -12.20 3.72
CA LEU A 350 4.14 -10.77 3.98
C LEU A 350 5.48 -10.56 4.68
N MET A 351 5.77 -11.34 5.71
CA MET A 351 7.03 -11.25 6.46
C MET A 351 8.25 -11.56 5.57
N THR A 352 8.22 -12.69 4.88
CA THR A 352 9.34 -13.08 4.01
C THR A 352 9.53 -12.10 2.86
N HIS A 353 8.43 -11.65 2.27
CA HIS A 353 8.41 -10.65 1.20
C HIS A 353 9.01 -9.31 1.66
N ALA A 354 8.71 -8.88 2.88
CA ALA A 354 9.27 -7.65 3.42
C ALA A 354 10.79 -7.65 3.36
N PHE A 355 11.41 -8.75 3.72
CA PHE A 355 12.87 -8.87 3.72
C PHE A 355 13.46 -8.92 2.32
N PHE A 356 13.03 -9.85 1.47
CA PHE A 356 13.65 -9.98 0.16
C PHE A 356 13.27 -8.85 -0.78
N LYS A 357 12.09 -8.26 -0.63
CA LYS A 357 11.68 -7.15 -1.49
C LYS A 357 12.38 -5.84 -1.11
N ALA A 358 12.54 -5.57 0.18
CA ALA A 358 13.38 -4.46 0.63
C ALA A 358 14.80 -4.61 0.12
N LEU A 359 15.34 -5.82 0.18
CA LEU A 359 16.65 -6.13 -0.37
C LEU A 359 16.73 -5.82 -1.87
N LEU A 360 15.74 -6.24 -2.65
CA LEU A 360 15.71 -6.01 -4.09
C LEU A 360 15.59 -4.52 -4.45
N PHE A 361 14.75 -3.76 -3.73
CA PHE A 361 14.64 -2.31 -3.95
C PHE A 361 15.93 -1.58 -3.60
N LEU A 362 16.50 -1.89 -2.44
CA LEU A 362 17.75 -1.26 -2.01
C LEU A 362 18.92 -1.68 -2.91
N GLY A 363 18.93 -2.93 -3.37
CA GLY A 363 19.90 -3.41 -4.37
C GLY A 363 19.76 -2.68 -5.70
N ALA A 364 18.54 -2.46 -6.16
CA ALA A 364 18.27 -1.67 -7.36
C ALA A 364 18.77 -0.23 -7.19
N GLY A 365 18.55 0.37 -6.04
CA GLY A 365 19.05 1.70 -5.71
C GLY A 365 20.59 1.75 -5.66
N SER A 366 21.22 0.70 -5.15
CA SER A 366 22.68 0.58 -5.17
C SER A 366 23.23 0.54 -6.60
N VAL A 367 22.58 -0.21 -7.48
CA VAL A 367 22.94 -0.24 -8.92
C VAL A 367 22.75 1.14 -9.55
N ILE A 368 21.64 1.82 -9.25
CA ILE A 368 21.36 3.18 -9.75
C ILE A 368 22.48 4.15 -9.34
N MET A 369 22.89 4.10 -8.08
CA MET A 369 24.01 4.92 -7.58
C MET A 369 25.32 4.59 -8.32
N GLY A 370 25.62 3.32 -8.47
CA GLY A 370 26.82 2.85 -9.16
C GLY A 370 26.83 3.17 -10.66
N MET A 371 25.65 3.24 -11.26
CA MET A 371 25.47 3.54 -12.68
C MET A 371 25.18 5.02 -12.95
N HIS A 372 25.55 5.91 -12.04
CA HIS A 372 25.38 7.37 -12.20
C HIS A 372 23.96 7.79 -12.53
N HIS A 373 22.99 7.26 -11.77
CA HIS A 373 21.53 7.53 -11.87
C HIS A 373 20.85 6.94 -13.12
N ASN A 374 21.48 6.04 -13.84
CA ASN A 374 20.82 5.29 -14.89
C ASN A 374 19.92 4.21 -14.28
N GLN A 375 18.63 4.18 -14.67
CA GLN A 375 17.64 3.22 -14.21
C GLN A 375 17.24 2.21 -15.30
N ASP A 376 17.66 2.41 -16.56
CA ASP A 376 17.26 1.57 -17.68
C ASP A 376 18.16 0.33 -17.76
N ILE A 377 17.57 -0.86 -17.58
CA ILE A 377 18.31 -2.13 -17.60
C ILE A 377 18.86 -2.49 -18.97
N ARG A 378 18.34 -1.90 -20.05
CA ARG A 378 18.85 -2.14 -21.41
C ARG A 378 20.26 -1.57 -21.62
N TYR A 379 20.67 -0.61 -20.80
CA TYR A 379 21.95 0.08 -20.87
C TYR A 379 22.86 -0.28 -19.70
N MET A 380 22.63 -1.43 -19.10
CA MET A 380 23.45 -2.04 -18.06
C MET A 380 24.12 -3.31 -18.61
N GLY A 381 24.80 -4.04 -17.78
CA GLY A 381 25.41 -5.32 -18.11
C GLY A 381 26.74 -5.50 -17.42
N GLY A 382 27.06 -6.73 -16.99
CA GLY A 382 28.31 -7.05 -16.34
C GLY A 382 28.57 -6.33 -15.02
N VAL A 383 27.54 -5.76 -14.39
CA VAL A 383 27.67 -4.95 -13.16
C VAL A 383 28.27 -5.76 -12.01
N ARG A 384 28.15 -7.10 -12.01
CA ARG A 384 28.70 -7.97 -10.97
C ARG A 384 30.21 -7.83 -10.79
N LYS A 385 30.92 -7.44 -11.83
CA LYS A 385 32.39 -7.27 -11.80
C LYS A 385 32.80 -6.06 -10.97
N TYR A 386 31.95 -5.04 -10.94
CA TYR A 386 32.23 -3.76 -10.29
C TYR A 386 31.54 -3.64 -8.92
N MET A 387 30.45 -4.38 -8.71
CA MET A 387 29.61 -4.31 -7.51
C MET A 387 29.33 -5.71 -6.94
N PRO A 388 30.36 -6.37 -6.38
CA PRO A 388 30.20 -7.78 -5.95
C PRO A 388 29.22 -7.97 -4.80
N ILE A 389 29.17 -7.07 -3.82
CA ILE A 389 28.25 -7.19 -2.67
C ILE A 389 26.81 -6.97 -3.13
N THR A 390 26.56 -5.94 -3.93
CA THR A 390 25.24 -5.67 -4.51
C THR A 390 24.80 -6.85 -5.39
N TRP A 391 25.70 -7.41 -6.18
CA TRP A 391 25.43 -8.59 -7.01
C TRP A 391 24.97 -9.80 -6.18
N ILE A 392 25.77 -10.20 -5.19
CA ILE A 392 25.49 -11.39 -4.37
C ILE A 392 24.18 -11.21 -3.60
N THR A 393 23.96 -10.06 -2.97
CA THR A 393 22.74 -9.80 -2.20
C THR A 393 21.51 -9.73 -3.10
N SER A 394 21.61 -9.13 -4.27
CA SER A 394 20.52 -9.10 -5.25
C SER A 394 20.21 -10.49 -5.80
N LEU A 395 21.20 -11.33 -6.01
CA LEU A 395 21.01 -12.73 -6.40
C LEU A 395 20.24 -13.50 -5.32
N LEU A 396 20.64 -13.35 -4.06
CA LEU A 396 19.96 -14.01 -2.94
C LEU A 396 18.49 -13.53 -2.83
N GLY A 397 18.26 -12.24 -2.99
CA GLY A 397 16.90 -11.68 -3.00
C GLY A 397 16.06 -12.22 -4.17
N SER A 398 16.63 -12.32 -5.34
CA SER A 398 15.95 -12.87 -6.53
C SER A 398 15.63 -14.36 -6.39
N LEU A 399 16.56 -15.13 -5.82
CA LEU A 399 16.33 -16.55 -5.54
C LEU A 399 15.24 -16.75 -4.51
N ALA A 400 15.17 -15.90 -3.48
CA ALA A 400 14.10 -15.93 -2.50
C ALA A 400 12.75 -15.60 -3.15
N LEU A 401 12.71 -14.58 -4.01
CA LEU A 401 11.49 -14.15 -4.70
C LEU A 401 10.89 -15.24 -5.58
N ILE A 402 11.70 -15.95 -6.34
CA ILE A 402 11.20 -16.98 -7.27
C ILE A 402 10.80 -18.29 -6.59
N GLY A 403 11.06 -18.42 -5.29
CA GLY A 403 10.71 -19.62 -4.54
C GLY A 403 11.73 -20.76 -4.66
N THR A 404 13.02 -20.44 -4.66
CA THR A 404 14.07 -21.45 -4.64
C THR A 404 14.00 -22.27 -3.35
N PRO A 405 14.02 -23.62 -3.39
CA PRO A 405 13.96 -24.45 -2.19
C PRO A 405 15.02 -24.05 -1.15
N PHE A 406 14.66 -24.13 0.13
CA PHE A 406 15.40 -23.69 1.31
C PHE A 406 15.45 -22.17 1.54
N PHE A 407 15.09 -21.35 0.58
CA PHE A 407 14.97 -19.91 0.77
C PHE A 407 13.63 -19.55 1.41
N SER A 408 13.58 -18.40 2.08
CA SER A 408 12.38 -17.96 2.81
C SER A 408 11.15 -17.83 1.92
N GLY A 409 11.33 -17.28 0.72
CA GLY A 409 10.24 -17.11 -0.24
C GLY A 409 9.64 -18.42 -0.72
N PHE A 410 10.42 -19.49 -0.77
CA PHE A 410 9.92 -20.83 -1.09
C PHE A 410 8.87 -21.29 -0.07
N TYR A 411 9.20 -21.22 1.20
CA TYR A 411 8.31 -21.72 2.26
C TYR A 411 6.98 -20.98 2.30
N SER A 412 6.98 -19.68 2.08
CA SER A 412 5.76 -18.89 2.09
C SER A 412 4.98 -18.99 0.79
N LYS A 413 5.65 -18.88 -0.35
CA LYS A 413 5.00 -18.89 -1.66
C LYS A 413 4.41 -20.25 -2.01
N ASP A 414 5.15 -21.31 -1.73
CA ASP A 414 4.68 -22.68 -1.99
C ASP A 414 3.48 -23.02 -1.11
N SER A 415 3.48 -22.53 0.13
CA SER A 415 2.34 -22.66 1.04
C SER A 415 1.10 -21.96 0.51
N ILE A 416 1.23 -20.80 -0.15
CA ILE A 416 0.11 -20.11 -0.79
C ILE A 416 -0.47 -20.96 -1.93
N ILE A 417 0.40 -21.51 -2.78
CA ILE A 417 -0.03 -22.32 -3.93
C ILE A 417 -0.77 -23.57 -3.45
N GLU A 418 -0.25 -24.25 -2.45
CA GLU A 418 -0.92 -25.40 -1.84
C GLU A 418 -2.24 -25.02 -1.17
N ALA A 419 -2.29 -23.88 -0.47
CA ALA A 419 -3.49 -23.43 0.20
C ALA A 419 -4.64 -23.18 -0.78
N VAL A 420 -4.36 -22.53 -1.90
CA VAL A 420 -5.41 -22.28 -2.90
C VAL A 420 -5.84 -23.53 -3.62
N ALA A 421 -4.94 -24.52 -3.78
CA ALA A 421 -5.28 -25.84 -4.34
C ALA A 421 -6.30 -26.60 -3.48
N GLU A 422 -6.23 -26.41 -2.16
CA GLU A 422 -7.12 -27.05 -1.19
C GLU A 422 -8.41 -26.27 -0.93
N SER A 423 -8.57 -25.09 -1.51
CA SER A 423 -9.76 -24.26 -1.32
C SER A 423 -10.95 -24.80 -2.13
N HIS A 424 -12.14 -24.72 -1.53
CA HIS A 424 -13.41 -25.15 -2.16
C HIS A 424 -14.25 -23.98 -2.70
N LEU A 425 -13.72 -22.75 -2.65
CA LEU A 425 -14.44 -21.59 -3.16
C LEU A 425 -14.58 -21.65 -4.69
N PRO A 426 -15.64 -21.05 -5.27
CA PRO A 426 -15.87 -21.07 -6.72
C PRO A 426 -14.69 -20.54 -7.55
N ALA A 427 -13.97 -19.54 -7.04
CA ALA A 427 -12.83 -18.95 -7.73
C ALA A 427 -11.52 -19.71 -7.53
N ALA A 428 -11.49 -20.77 -6.73
CA ALA A 428 -10.26 -21.48 -6.38
C ALA A 428 -9.53 -22.04 -7.61
N GLY A 429 -10.25 -22.55 -8.60
CA GLY A 429 -9.64 -23.06 -9.83
C GLY A 429 -8.92 -21.99 -10.63
N PHE A 430 -9.54 -20.84 -10.82
CA PHE A 430 -8.91 -19.69 -11.48
C PHE A 430 -7.73 -19.16 -10.67
N ALA A 431 -7.90 -19.03 -9.36
CA ALA A 431 -6.84 -18.53 -8.48
C ALA A 431 -5.63 -19.47 -8.45
N HIS A 432 -5.85 -20.77 -8.42
CA HIS A 432 -4.77 -21.76 -8.49
C HIS A 432 -4.01 -21.66 -9.81
N PHE A 433 -4.72 -21.56 -10.93
CA PHE A 433 -4.11 -21.34 -12.23
C PHE A 433 -3.27 -20.04 -12.23
N ALA A 434 -3.83 -18.95 -11.70
CA ALA A 434 -3.15 -17.65 -11.68
C ALA A 434 -1.85 -17.68 -10.87
N VAL A 435 -1.88 -18.25 -9.66
CA VAL A 435 -0.67 -18.32 -8.81
C VAL A 435 0.35 -19.29 -9.38
N LEU A 436 -0.08 -20.38 -9.99
CA LEU A 436 0.82 -21.36 -10.58
C LEU A 436 1.49 -20.82 -11.85
N ALA A 437 0.73 -20.22 -12.77
CA ALA A 437 1.27 -19.55 -13.94
C ALA A 437 2.17 -18.38 -13.56
N GLY A 438 1.81 -17.66 -12.51
CA GLY A 438 2.59 -16.57 -11.96
C GLY A 438 3.99 -16.97 -11.47
N VAL A 439 4.20 -18.22 -11.12
CA VAL A 439 5.54 -18.73 -10.76
C VAL A 439 6.50 -18.60 -11.93
N PHE A 440 6.10 -19.07 -13.11
CA PHE A 440 6.89 -18.93 -14.31
C PHE A 440 7.14 -17.47 -14.67
N VAL A 441 6.09 -16.65 -14.64
CA VAL A 441 6.17 -15.21 -14.97
C VAL A 441 7.12 -14.48 -14.02
N THR A 442 7.01 -14.73 -12.72
CA THR A 442 7.88 -14.14 -11.70
C THR A 442 9.35 -14.52 -11.92
N ALA A 443 9.63 -15.78 -12.14
CA ALA A 443 10.99 -16.25 -12.41
C ALA A 443 11.53 -15.62 -13.69
N PHE A 444 10.72 -15.51 -14.71
CA PHE A 444 11.11 -14.95 -16.00
C PHE A 444 11.48 -13.45 -15.88
N TYR A 445 10.60 -12.60 -15.37
CA TYR A 445 10.90 -11.16 -15.33
C TYR A 445 12.00 -10.84 -14.30
N SER A 446 12.05 -11.55 -13.19
CA SER A 446 13.06 -11.35 -12.14
C SER A 446 14.46 -11.65 -12.67
N PHE A 447 14.61 -12.76 -13.37
CA PHE A 447 15.92 -13.15 -13.94
C PHE A 447 16.21 -12.47 -15.26
N ARG A 448 15.22 -12.02 -16.01
CA ARG A 448 15.42 -11.08 -17.11
C ARG A 448 16.17 -9.83 -16.61
N MET A 449 15.65 -9.20 -15.57
CA MET A 449 16.29 -8.05 -14.93
C MET A 449 17.69 -8.42 -14.42
N TYR A 450 17.79 -9.51 -13.67
CA TYR A 450 19.06 -9.97 -13.09
C TYR A 450 20.14 -10.17 -14.16
N PHE A 451 19.83 -10.89 -15.23
CA PHE A 451 20.80 -11.16 -16.29
C PHE A 451 21.17 -9.91 -17.08
N LEU A 452 20.23 -9.04 -17.36
CA LEU A 452 20.51 -7.79 -18.08
C LEU A 452 21.36 -6.82 -17.25
N VAL A 453 21.21 -6.81 -15.94
CA VAL A 453 21.95 -5.91 -15.04
C VAL A 453 23.33 -6.47 -14.72
N PHE A 454 23.41 -7.69 -14.22
CA PHE A 454 24.63 -8.23 -13.61
C PHE A 454 25.48 -9.07 -14.56
N HIS A 455 24.91 -9.59 -15.61
CA HIS A 455 25.59 -10.45 -16.57
C HIS A 455 25.55 -9.85 -17.98
N GLY A 456 26.20 -10.52 -18.94
CA GLY A 456 26.19 -10.13 -20.33
C GLY A 456 27.18 -9.01 -20.67
N LYS A 457 27.00 -8.46 -21.84
CA LYS A 457 27.87 -7.38 -22.35
C LYS A 457 27.53 -6.05 -21.69
N GLU A 458 28.56 -5.27 -21.43
CA GLU A 458 28.40 -3.89 -20.95
C GLU A 458 27.81 -3.01 -22.06
N ARG A 459 26.70 -2.35 -21.76
CA ARG A 459 25.95 -1.51 -22.71
C ARG A 459 25.86 -0.05 -22.26
N TYR A 460 26.81 0.40 -21.46
CA TYR A 460 26.80 1.74 -20.84
C TYR A 460 26.87 2.85 -21.89
N ASP A 461 27.64 2.64 -22.95
CA ASP A 461 27.86 3.62 -24.03
C ASP A 461 26.64 3.80 -24.93
N GLN A 462 25.68 2.89 -24.89
CA GLN A 462 24.46 2.94 -25.70
C GLN A 462 23.37 3.80 -25.07
N ASN A 463 23.58 4.28 -23.83
CA ASN A 463 22.60 5.12 -23.14
C ASN A 463 22.55 6.52 -23.78
N PRO A 464 21.41 6.96 -24.32
CA PRO A 464 21.27 8.31 -24.90
C PRO A 464 21.59 9.43 -23.92
N ASP A 465 21.34 9.21 -22.62
CA ASP A 465 21.57 10.21 -21.58
C ASP A 465 23.03 10.31 -21.14
N ALA A 466 23.87 9.34 -21.50
CA ALA A 466 25.30 9.34 -21.15
C ALA A 466 26.07 10.49 -21.81
N HIS A 467 25.54 11.07 -22.90
CA HIS A 467 26.18 12.15 -23.65
C HIS A 467 25.70 13.55 -23.25
N HIS A 468 24.68 13.68 -22.41
CA HIS A 468 24.13 14.97 -21.94
C HIS A 468 24.80 15.50 -20.67
N GLY A 469 25.72 14.75 -20.06
CA GLY A 469 26.46 15.14 -18.86
C GLY A 469 27.72 15.98 -19.10
N HIS A 470 28.01 16.40 -20.35
CA HIS A 470 29.26 17.06 -20.72
C HIS A 470 29.10 18.52 -21.21
N HIS A 471 28.16 19.28 -20.68
CA HIS A 471 28.16 20.74 -20.87
C HIS A 471 28.08 21.44 -19.54
N ASP A 472 29.22 21.98 -19.18
CA ASP A 472 29.61 23.00 -18.23
C ASP A 472 30.43 22.47 -17.04
N ASP A 473 31.73 22.50 -17.19
CA ASP A 473 32.67 23.34 -16.48
C ASP A 473 34.10 22.92 -16.76
N HIS A 474 34.82 23.86 -17.36
CA HIS A 474 36.25 23.84 -17.36
C HIS A 474 36.78 24.05 -15.94
N HIS A 475 37.51 23.10 -15.39
CA HIS A 475 38.78 23.34 -14.73
C HIS A 475 39.41 22.03 -14.21
N ASP A 476 40.55 21.77 -14.83
CA ASP A 476 41.79 21.22 -14.31
C ASP A 476 41.79 20.06 -13.31
N ASP A 477 42.27 18.96 -13.87
CA ASP A 477 43.46 18.22 -13.41
C ASP A 477 43.28 16.96 -12.58
N HIS A 478 43.78 15.86 -13.16
CA HIS A 478 44.21 14.61 -12.56
C HIS A 478 43.18 13.74 -11.85
N GLY A 479 42.51 12.92 -12.61
CA GLY A 479 41.76 11.82 -12.04
C GLY A 479 41.21 10.92 -13.12
N HIS A 480 41.55 9.69 -13.08
CA HIS A 480 41.03 8.62 -13.92
C HIS A 480 39.54 8.82 -14.19
N ASP A 481 39.18 9.09 -15.43
CA ASP A 481 37.82 9.02 -15.95
C ASP A 481 37.33 7.56 -15.87
N ASP A 482 36.96 7.16 -14.68
CA ASP A 482 36.34 5.87 -14.46
C ASP A 482 34.84 6.05 -14.68
N HIS A 483 34.39 5.99 -15.95
CA HIS A 483 33.00 6.02 -16.33
C HIS A 483 32.28 4.71 -16.04
N GLY A 484 32.95 3.77 -15.37
CA GLY A 484 32.37 2.49 -14.99
C GLY A 484 31.58 2.52 -13.71
N PRO A 485 30.76 1.48 -13.44
CA PRO A 485 30.09 1.31 -12.16
C PRO A 485 31.10 1.13 -11.02
N HIS A 486 30.69 1.51 -9.81
CA HIS A 486 31.50 1.31 -8.60
C HIS A 486 30.59 0.83 -7.46
N GLU A 487 31.18 0.10 -6.51
CA GLU A 487 30.42 -0.39 -5.35
C GLU A 487 29.98 0.77 -4.46
N SER A 488 28.85 0.58 -3.81
CA SER A 488 28.27 1.55 -2.90
C SER A 488 29.03 1.60 -1.56
N PRO A 489 28.96 2.72 -0.81
CA PRO A 489 29.60 2.82 0.49
C PRO A 489 29.01 1.82 1.50
N TRP A 490 29.73 1.62 2.62
CA TRP A 490 29.33 0.64 3.62
C TRP A 490 27.93 0.88 4.21
N VAL A 491 27.49 2.16 4.31
CA VAL A 491 26.16 2.50 4.81
C VAL A 491 25.04 1.97 3.91
N VAL A 492 25.34 1.66 2.66
CA VAL A 492 24.44 1.04 1.69
C VAL A 492 24.58 -0.47 1.68
N THR A 493 25.82 -0.99 1.66
CA THR A 493 26.07 -2.42 1.54
C THR A 493 25.74 -3.21 2.81
N VAL A 494 25.94 -2.63 3.99
CA VAL A 494 25.60 -3.30 5.26
C VAL A 494 24.09 -3.59 5.37
N PRO A 495 23.18 -2.65 5.07
CA PRO A 495 21.75 -2.99 5.00
C PRO A 495 21.43 -4.09 4.01
N LEU A 496 22.08 -4.14 2.86
CA LEU A 496 21.89 -5.21 1.87
C LEU A 496 22.24 -6.58 2.46
N ILE A 497 23.37 -6.68 3.14
CA ILE A 497 23.84 -7.92 3.78
C ILE A 497 22.87 -8.33 4.90
N LEU A 498 22.48 -7.38 5.75
CA LEU A 498 21.60 -7.65 6.88
C LEU A 498 20.18 -8.04 6.43
N LEU A 499 19.70 -7.54 5.30
CA LEU A 499 18.42 -7.98 4.72
C LEU A 499 18.54 -9.33 4.01
N ALA A 500 19.71 -9.65 3.44
CA ALA A 500 19.92 -10.92 2.76
C ALA A 500 19.84 -12.12 3.72
N ILE A 501 20.29 -11.97 4.95
CA ILE A 501 20.28 -13.04 5.95
C ILE A 501 18.86 -13.56 6.21
N PRO A 502 17.87 -12.75 6.64
CA PRO A 502 16.52 -13.24 6.83
C PRO A 502 15.83 -13.65 5.52
N SER A 503 16.19 -13.04 4.40
CA SER A 503 15.68 -13.44 3.08
C SER A 503 15.98 -14.90 2.74
N VAL A 504 17.08 -15.43 3.27
CA VAL A 504 17.47 -16.82 3.07
C VAL A 504 16.91 -17.72 4.17
N VAL A 505 17.02 -17.32 5.45
CA VAL A 505 16.86 -18.26 6.56
C VAL A 505 15.55 -18.14 7.31
N ILE A 506 14.85 -17.00 7.27
CA ILE A 506 13.72 -16.77 8.19
C ILE A 506 12.55 -17.73 7.93
N GLY A 507 12.30 -18.09 6.68
CA GLY A 507 11.23 -19.03 6.33
C GLY A 507 11.48 -20.44 6.86
N TYR A 508 12.71 -20.93 6.70
CA TYR A 508 13.12 -22.23 7.23
C TYR A 508 12.97 -22.28 8.75
N MET A 509 13.39 -21.23 9.44
CA MET A 509 13.37 -21.18 10.90
C MET A 509 11.98 -21.04 11.50
N THR A 510 11.05 -20.42 10.78
CA THR A 510 9.76 -19.99 11.36
C THR A 510 8.52 -20.66 10.78
N ILE A 511 8.64 -21.43 9.71
CA ILE A 511 7.46 -22.03 9.06
C ILE A 511 6.65 -22.90 10.02
N ASP A 512 7.30 -23.74 10.79
CA ASP A 512 6.62 -24.66 11.72
C ASP A 512 5.89 -23.87 12.82
N THR A 513 6.55 -22.91 13.41
CA THR A 513 5.99 -22.11 14.51
C THR A 513 4.86 -21.20 14.04
N MET A 514 5.02 -20.55 12.88
CA MET A 514 4.07 -19.56 12.40
C MET A 514 2.85 -20.17 11.72
N LEU A 515 3.03 -21.19 10.89
CA LEU A 515 1.91 -21.79 10.14
C LEU A 515 1.21 -22.91 10.91
N PHE A 516 1.98 -23.72 11.63
CA PHE A 516 1.49 -24.96 12.23
C PHE A 516 1.61 -24.99 13.75
N GLY A 517 2.20 -23.95 14.34
CA GLY A 517 2.29 -23.75 15.77
C GLY A 517 1.23 -22.79 16.30
N GLU A 518 1.41 -22.34 17.53
CA GLU A 518 0.46 -21.51 18.26
C GLU A 518 0.73 -19.99 18.15
N PHE A 519 1.67 -19.59 17.31
CA PHE A 519 2.10 -18.20 17.25
C PHE A 519 0.96 -17.23 16.91
N PHE A 520 0.09 -17.59 15.95
CA PHE A 520 -1.04 -16.78 15.52
C PHE A 520 -2.39 -17.21 16.11
N LYS A 521 -2.39 -18.13 17.06
CA LYS A 521 -3.62 -18.75 17.57
C LYS A 521 -4.68 -17.74 18.05
N ASP A 522 -4.25 -16.72 18.77
CA ASP A 522 -5.16 -15.71 19.34
C ASP A 522 -5.43 -14.55 18.37
N ALA A 523 -4.63 -14.40 17.34
CA ALA A 523 -4.69 -13.28 16.41
C ALA A 523 -5.56 -13.58 15.20
N ILE A 524 -5.54 -14.82 14.74
CA ILE A 524 -6.18 -15.25 13.49
C ILE A 524 -7.21 -16.32 13.80
N PHE A 525 -8.45 -16.09 13.36
CA PHE A 525 -9.54 -17.03 13.49
C PHE A 525 -9.82 -17.73 12.15
N VAL A 526 -9.90 -19.06 12.17
CA VAL A 526 -10.33 -19.87 11.04
C VAL A 526 -11.42 -20.82 11.52
N ASP A 527 -12.56 -20.85 10.80
CA ASP A 527 -13.63 -21.80 11.06
C ASP A 527 -13.24 -23.18 10.49
N GLY A 528 -12.72 -24.04 11.33
CA GLY A 528 -12.25 -25.37 10.94
C GLY A 528 -13.34 -26.30 10.40
N ASP A 529 -14.62 -26.01 10.71
CA ASP A 529 -15.74 -26.81 10.22
C ASP A 529 -16.11 -26.50 8.77
N LYS A 530 -15.86 -25.25 8.33
CA LYS A 530 -16.17 -24.79 6.97
C LYS A 530 -14.96 -24.71 6.07
N HIS A 531 -13.79 -24.41 6.60
CA HIS A 531 -12.57 -24.18 5.83
C HIS A 531 -11.45 -25.05 6.38
N HIS A 532 -11.08 -26.09 5.61
CA HIS A 532 -10.12 -27.12 6.02
C HIS A 532 -8.70 -26.88 5.48
N VAL A 533 -8.46 -25.76 4.81
CA VAL A 533 -7.21 -25.50 4.10
C VAL A 533 -6.00 -25.60 5.02
N MET A 534 -6.02 -24.92 6.16
CA MET A 534 -4.89 -24.95 7.09
C MET A 534 -4.68 -26.32 7.74
N HIS A 535 -5.75 -27.07 7.97
CA HIS A 535 -5.66 -28.42 8.50
C HIS A 535 -5.00 -29.38 7.48
N GLU A 536 -5.38 -29.27 6.22
CA GLU A 536 -4.79 -30.08 5.15
C GLU A 536 -3.32 -29.74 4.92
N LEU A 537 -2.94 -28.46 5.01
CA LEU A 537 -1.54 -28.04 4.95
C LEU A 537 -0.72 -28.63 6.12
N ALA A 538 -1.30 -28.63 7.32
CA ALA A 538 -0.64 -29.19 8.50
C ALA A 538 -0.40 -30.68 8.37
N ASP A 539 -1.38 -31.42 7.83
CA ASP A 539 -1.26 -32.87 7.61
C ASP A 539 -0.18 -33.22 6.58
N ALA A 540 0.01 -32.36 5.58
CA ALA A 540 1.02 -32.57 4.55
C ALA A 540 2.42 -32.12 4.95
N PHE A 541 2.57 -31.37 6.05
CA PHE A 541 3.84 -30.81 6.48
C PHE A 541 4.59 -31.78 7.38
N HIS A 542 5.79 -32.18 6.97
CA HIS A 542 6.67 -33.11 7.68
C HIS A 542 8.04 -32.52 8.00
N GLY A 543 8.12 -31.20 8.16
CA GLY A 543 9.34 -30.48 8.46
C GLY A 543 9.85 -29.66 7.28
N PRO A 544 10.65 -28.61 7.55
CA PRO A 544 11.12 -27.73 6.50
C PRO A 544 12.06 -28.42 5.50
N VAL A 545 12.90 -29.36 5.94
CA VAL A 545 13.80 -30.10 5.05
C VAL A 545 13.00 -31.01 4.10
N ALA A 546 12.03 -31.74 4.66
CA ALA A 546 11.17 -32.64 3.86
C ALA A 546 10.37 -31.85 2.81
N MET A 547 9.85 -30.67 3.17
CA MET A 547 9.12 -29.81 2.26
C MET A 547 10.02 -29.33 1.10
N ALA A 548 11.24 -28.91 1.39
CA ALA A 548 12.19 -28.46 0.38
C ALA A 548 12.61 -29.58 -0.57
N LEU A 549 12.87 -30.78 -0.05
CA LEU A 549 13.22 -31.93 -0.87
C LEU A 549 12.05 -32.40 -1.73
N HIS A 550 10.83 -32.37 -1.21
CA HIS A 550 9.62 -32.73 -1.94
C HIS A 550 9.32 -31.73 -3.08
N ALA A 551 9.76 -30.49 -2.97
CA ALA A 551 9.53 -29.43 -3.96
C ALA A 551 10.02 -29.83 -5.37
N VAL A 552 11.11 -30.61 -5.46
CA VAL A 552 11.67 -31.08 -6.73
C VAL A 552 10.68 -31.93 -7.53
N THR A 553 9.68 -32.51 -6.89
CA THR A 553 8.65 -33.32 -7.55
C THR A 553 7.39 -32.52 -7.89
N THR A 554 7.35 -31.22 -7.58
CA THR A 554 6.16 -30.39 -7.75
C THR A 554 6.29 -29.43 -8.94
N ALA A 555 5.15 -29.01 -9.50
CA ALA A 555 5.09 -28.09 -10.62
C ALA A 555 5.72 -26.71 -10.35
N PRO A 556 5.55 -26.05 -9.20
CA PRO A 556 6.15 -24.74 -8.95
C PRO A 556 7.66 -24.71 -9.12
N PHE A 557 8.37 -25.73 -8.67
CA PHE A 557 9.82 -25.80 -8.83
C PHE A 557 10.23 -25.80 -10.31
N TRP A 558 9.58 -26.64 -11.11
CA TRP A 558 9.91 -26.75 -12.54
C TRP A 558 9.50 -25.52 -13.33
N LEU A 559 8.41 -24.87 -12.96
CA LEU A 559 8.00 -23.60 -13.57
C LEU A 559 8.96 -22.47 -13.26
N ALA A 560 9.45 -22.38 -12.04
CA ALA A 560 10.46 -21.41 -11.65
C ALA A 560 11.78 -21.66 -12.39
N LEU A 561 12.22 -22.90 -12.43
CA LEU A 561 13.43 -23.29 -13.17
C LEU A 561 13.29 -22.98 -14.67
N ALA A 562 12.13 -23.28 -15.24
CA ALA A 562 11.84 -22.97 -16.66
C ALA A 562 11.91 -21.46 -16.92
N GLY A 563 11.35 -20.64 -16.02
CA GLY A 563 11.42 -19.19 -16.14
C GLY A 563 12.84 -18.65 -16.12
N VAL A 564 13.69 -19.18 -15.24
CA VAL A 564 15.11 -18.81 -15.17
C VAL A 564 15.85 -19.22 -16.43
N VAL A 565 15.68 -20.47 -16.88
CA VAL A 565 16.36 -21.01 -18.07
C VAL A 565 15.94 -20.28 -19.35
N VAL A 566 14.64 -20.01 -19.49
CA VAL A 566 14.11 -19.30 -20.67
C VAL A 566 14.68 -17.86 -20.70
N SER A 567 14.70 -17.15 -19.58
CA SER A 567 15.27 -15.81 -19.54
C SER A 567 16.78 -15.80 -19.79
N TRP A 568 17.50 -16.77 -19.26
CA TRP A 568 18.92 -16.95 -19.54
C TRP A 568 19.18 -17.13 -21.04
N TYR A 569 18.46 -18.03 -21.69
CA TYR A 569 18.59 -18.27 -23.13
C TYR A 569 18.25 -17.02 -23.95
N MET A 570 17.12 -16.39 -23.67
CA MET A 570 16.60 -15.27 -24.46
C MET A 570 17.46 -13.99 -24.32
N TYR A 571 18.03 -13.73 -23.16
CA TYR A 571 18.71 -12.46 -22.91
C TYR A 571 20.24 -12.55 -22.87
N LEU A 572 20.81 -13.72 -22.60
CA LEU A 572 22.27 -13.91 -22.60
C LEU A 572 22.77 -14.67 -23.83
N ILE A 573 22.06 -15.65 -24.31
CA ILE A 573 22.51 -16.51 -25.40
C ILE A 573 22.04 -15.98 -26.76
N ASN A 574 20.75 -15.70 -26.91
CA ASN A 574 20.17 -15.26 -28.17
C ASN A 574 19.20 -14.08 -27.99
N PRO A 575 19.71 -12.85 -27.94
CA PRO A 575 18.87 -11.65 -27.78
C PRO A 575 17.91 -11.37 -28.95
N ALA A 576 18.06 -12.06 -30.08
CA ALA A 576 17.15 -11.91 -31.21
C ALA A 576 15.78 -12.55 -30.95
N VAL A 577 15.70 -13.55 -30.08
CA VAL A 577 14.44 -14.27 -29.78
C VAL A 577 13.41 -13.35 -29.10
N PRO A 578 13.73 -12.61 -28.01
CA PRO A 578 12.73 -11.71 -27.43
C PRO A 578 12.30 -10.60 -28.40
N ALA A 579 13.17 -10.08 -29.23
CA ALA A 579 12.84 -9.10 -30.27
C ALA A 579 11.86 -9.68 -31.31
N ALA A 580 12.09 -10.92 -31.75
CA ALA A 580 11.21 -11.61 -32.68
C ALA A 580 9.82 -11.88 -32.08
N ILE A 581 9.77 -12.33 -30.83
CA ILE A 581 8.50 -12.57 -30.10
C ILE A 581 7.73 -11.26 -29.94
N GLY A 582 8.42 -10.16 -29.58
CA GLY A 582 7.80 -8.85 -29.46
C GLY A 582 7.19 -8.36 -30.75
N ARG A 583 7.83 -8.61 -31.90
CA ARG A 583 7.27 -8.27 -33.23
C ARG A 583 6.09 -9.17 -33.60
N ALA A 584 6.17 -10.46 -33.30
CA ALA A 584 5.10 -11.41 -33.60
C ALA A 584 3.84 -11.17 -32.77
N LEU A 585 4.00 -10.79 -31.50
CA LEU A 585 2.92 -10.52 -30.55
C LEU A 585 2.72 -9.02 -30.29
N ARG A 586 2.94 -8.18 -31.31
CA ARG A 586 2.83 -6.73 -31.18
C ARG A 586 1.52 -6.24 -30.56
N PRO A 587 0.32 -6.80 -30.90
CA PRO A 587 -0.92 -6.39 -30.23
C PRO A 587 -0.89 -6.59 -28.71
N LEU A 588 -0.35 -7.70 -28.24
CA LEU A 588 -0.23 -7.97 -26.81
C LEU A 588 0.78 -7.03 -26.16
N VAL A 589 1.90 -6.77 -26.81
CA VAL A 589 2.92 -5.84 -26.33
C VAL A 589 2.35 -4.44 -26.18
N VAL A 590 1.54 -3.98 -27.14
CA VAL A 590 0.88 -2.66 -27.06
C VAL A 590 -0.06 -2.60 -25.85
N ILE A 591 -0.83 -3.65 -25.59
CA ILE A 591 -1.72 -3.70 -24.41
C ILE A 591 -0.89 -3.58 -23.12
N LEU A 592 0.22 -4.30 -23.03
CA LEU A 592 1.09 -4.27 -21.84
C LEU A 592 1.82 -2.93 -21.68
N GLU A 593 2.31 -2.34 -22.78
CA GLU A 593 2.95 -1.01 -22.76
C GLU A 593 2.00 0.07 -22.26
N ASN A 594 0.72 -0.05 -22.57
CA ASN A 594 -0.33 0.87 -22.12
C ASN A 594 -0.97 0.42 -20.78
N LYS A 595 -0.38 -0.54 -20.08
CA LYS A 595 -0.83 -0.99 -18.75
C LYS A 595 -2.30 -1.38 -18.74
N TYR A 596 -2.73 -2.16 -19.74
CA TYR A 596 -4.13 -2.58 -20.00
C TYR A 596 -5.08 -1.39 -20.22
N PHE A 597 -4.56 -0.23 -20.57
CA PHE A 597 -5.32 1.02 -20.76
C PHE A 597 -6.08 1.47 -19.50
N MET A 598 -5.69 0.99 -18.31
CA MET A 598 -6.33 1.36 -17.05
C MET A 598 -6.12 2.85 -16.71
N ASP A 599 -4.91 3.37 -16.90
CA ASP A 599 -4.63 4.78 -16.67
C ASP A 599 -5.40 5.66 -17.66
N TRP A 600 -5.45 5.26 -18.92
CA TRP A 600 -6.25 5.96 -19.93
C TRP A 600 -7.73 6.01 -19.52
N PHE A 601 -8.29 4.87 -19.09
CA PHE A 601 -9.68 4.79 -18.63
C PHE A 601 -9.91 5.70 -17.42
N ASN A 602 -9.04 5.64 -16.43
CA ASN A 602 -9.17 6.47 -15.22
C ASN A 602 -9.11 7.96 -15.54
N GLU A 603 -8.21 8.38 -16.42
CA GLU A 603 -8.05 9.80 -16.78
C GLU A 603 -9.16 10.31 -17.73
N ASN A 604 -9.51 9.52 -18.75
CA ASN A 604 -10.40 9.97 -19.81
C ASN A 604 -11.88 9.65 -19.58
N VAL A 605 -12.19 8.65 -18.78
CA VAL A 605 -13.57 8.27 -18.46
C VAL A 605 -13.94 8.73 -17.06
N LEU A 606 -13.22 8.27 -16.02
CA LEU A 606 -13.59 8.56 -14.64
C LEU A 606 -13.30 10.01 -14.23
N ALA A 607 -12.06 10.47 -14.41
CA ALA A 607 -11.67 11.82 -14.01
C ALA A 607 -12.34 12.88 -14.87
N ARG A 608 -12.42 12.66 -16.18
CA ARG A 608 -13.09 13.57 -17.11
C ARG A 608 -14.59 13.61 -16.85
N GLY A 609 -15.22 12.46 -16.58
CA GLY A 609 -16.62 12.37 -16.22
C GLY A 609 -16.93 13.09 -14.90
N ALA A 610 -16.10 12.93 -13.90
CA ALA A 610 -16.25 13.62 -12.63
C ALA A 610 -16.13 15.14 -12.80
N ARG A 611 -15.16 15.61 -13.58
CA ARG A 611 -15.02 17.05 -13.89
C ARG A 611 -16.22 17.58 -14.67
N ALA A 612 -16.72 16.83 -15.65
CA ALA A 612 -17.91 17.21 -16.42
C ALA A 612 -19.14 17.30 -15.54
N LEU A 613 -19.34 16.32 -14.64
CA LEU A 613 -20.41 16.33 -13.66
C LEU A 613 -20.28 17.54 -12.72
N GLY A 614 -19.09 17.77 -12.16
CA GLY A 614 -18.84 18.91 -11.29
C GLY A 614 -19.09 20.24 -11.98
N ASN A 615 -18.66 20.40 -13.22
CA ASN A 615 -18.94 21.60 -14.01
C ASN A 615 -20.43 21.78 -14.30
N GLY A 616 -21.13 20.69 -14.58
CA GLY A 616 -22.58 20.70 -14.77
C GLY A 616 -23.32 21.13 -13.51
N LEU A 617 -23.00 20.53 -12.38
CA LEU A 617 -23.58 20.88 -11.08
C LEU A 617 -23.30 22.35 -10.73
N TRP A 618 -22.07 22.81 -10.96
CA TRP A 618 -21.72 24.21 -10.71
C TRP A 618 -22.47 25.17 -11.62
N LYS A 619 -22.44 24.96 -12.95
CA LYS A 619 -23.02 25.90 -13.92
C LYS A 619 -24.54 25.89 -13.86
N VAL A 620 -25.16 24.71 -13.81
CA VAL A 620 -26.61 24.57 -13.82
C VAL A 620 -27.18 24.70 -12.40
N GLY A 621 -26.63 23.96 -11.45
CA GLY A 621 -27.08 23.94 -10.07
C GLY A 621 -26.82 25.27 -9.36
N ASP A 622 -25.55 25.58 -9.15
CA ASP A 622 -25.16 26.74 -8.34
C ASP A 622 -25.43 28.06 -9.06
N ARG A 623 -24.87 28.23 -10.26
CA ARG A 623 -24.95 29.52 -10.96
C ARG A 623 -26.34 29.84 -11.55
N THR A 624 -26.98 28.88 -12.19
CA THR A 624 -28.24 29.13 -12.87
C THR A 624 -29.43 28.96 -11.92
N LEU A 625 -29.52 27.84 -11.22
CA LEU A 625 -30.68 27.52 -10.39
C LEU A 625 -30.65 28.30 -9.08
N ILE A 626 -29.59 28.14 -8.30
CA ILE A 626 -29.51 28.73 -6.96
C ILE A 626 -29.30 30.24 -7.07
N ASP A 627 -28.15 30.66 -7.62
CA ASP A 627 -27.80 32.07 -7.66
C ASP A 627 -28.69 32.85 -8.65
N GLY A 628 -28.90 32.34 -9.84
CA GLY A 628 -29.65 33.03 -10.88
C GLY A 628 -31.15 33.07 -10.64
N LEU A 629 -31.76 31.91 -10.43
CA LEU A 629 -33.22 31.82 -10.30
C LEU A 629 -33.70 32.08 -8.87
N LEU A 630 -33.18 31.37 -7.88
CA LEU A 630 -33.67 31.49 -6.51
C LEU A 630 -33.22 32.78 -5.84
N VAL A 631 -31.90 33.05 -5.80
CA VAL A 631 -31.38 34.24 -5.10
C VAL A 631 -31.65 35.51 -5.88
N ASN A 632 -31.05 35.62 -7.08
CA ASN A 632 -31.18 36.82 -7.88
C ASN A 632 -32.60 37.01 -8.48
N GLY A 633 -33.28 35.90 -8.78
CA GLY A 633 -34.65 35.93 -9.28
C GLY A 633 -35.60 36.44 -8.23
N SER A 634 -35.47 36.04 -6.96
CA SER A 634 -36.34 36.48 -5.86
C SER A 634 -36.26 38.00 -5.63
N TRP A 635 -35.01 38.54 -5.53
CA TRP A 635 -34.88 39.99 -5.34
C TRP A 635 -35.36 40.80 -6.56
N LYS A 636 -35.13 40.27 -7.79
CA LYS A 636 -35.67 40.89 -8.99
C LYS A 636 -37.20 40.90 -9.00
N LEU A 637 -37.79 39.76 -8.60
CA LEU A 637 -39.25 39.69 -8.45
C LEU A 637 -39.78 40.68 -7.42
N VAL A 638 -39.13 40.77 -6.25
CA VAL A 638 -39.47 41.77 -5.25
C VAL A 638 -39.33 43.20 -5.83
N GLY A 639 -38.23 43.42 -6.54
CA GLY A 639 -37.98 44.71 -7.24
C GLY A 639 -39.06 45.07 -8.26
N MET A 640 -39.50 44.09 -9.08
CA MET A 640 -40.59 44.28 -10.01
C MET A 640 -41.93 44.58 -9.31
N VAL A 641 -42.25 43.80 -8.31
CA VAL A 641 -43.48 44.03 -7.48
C VAL A 641 -43.43 45.40 -6.82
N SER A 642 -42.26 45.78 -6.29
CA SER A 642 -42.08 47.11 -5.70
C SER A 642 -42.27 48.21 -6.71
N ALA A 643 -41.67 48.05 -7.92
CA ALA A 643 -41.80 49.04 -8.98
C ALA A 643 -43.25 49.19 -9.49
N TRP A 644 -43.97 48.04 -9.56
CA TRP A 644 -45.39 48.04 -9.90
C TRP A 644 -46.23 48.69 -8.78
N THR A 645 -45.98 48.34 -7.52
CA THR A 645 -46.69 48.92 -6.38
C THR A 645 -46.45 50.43 -6.28
N ARG A 646 -45.24 50.92 -6.56
CA ARG A 646 -44.97 52.37 -6.59
C ARG A 646 -45.80 53.12 -7.60
N LYS A 647 -46.19 52.49 -8.70
CA LYS A 647 -47.05 53.12 -9.71
C LYS A 647 -48.48 53.36 -9.20
N LEU A 648 -48.90 52.58 -8.18
CA LEU A 648 -50.19 52.79 -7.52
C LEU A 648 -50.17 54.05 -6.65
N GLN A 649 -49.01 54.50 -6.22
CA GLN A 649 -48.83 55.74 -5.45
C GLN A 649 -48.65 56.89 -6.43
N SER A 650 -49.75 57.52 -6.85
CA SER A 650 -49.72 58.64 -7.77
C SER A 650 -49.25 59.96 -7.15
N GLY A 651 -49.25 60.05 -5.81
CA GLY A 651 -48.93 61.29 -5.09
C GLY A 651 -50.07 62.31 -5.05
N TYR A 652 -51.18 61.99 -5.71
CA TYR A 652 -52.34 62.89 -5.72
C TYR A 652 -53.39 62.45 -4.69
N LEU A 653 -53.74 63.34 -3.77
CA LEU A 653 -54.65 63.08 -2.70
C LEU A 653 -56.02 62.57 -3.18
N TYR A 654 -56.55 63.11 -4.25
CA TYR A 654 -57.85 62.74 -4.81
C TYR A 654 -57.88 61.29 -5.33
N HIS A 655 -56.79 60.75 -5.82
CA HIS A 655 -56.74 59.35 -6.22
C HIS A 655 -56.88 58.42 -5.00
N TYR A 656 -56.22 58.74 -3.86
CA TYR A 656 -56.32 57.95 -2.65
C TYR A 656 -57.73 58.06 -2.06
N ALA A 657 -58.33 59.26 -2.06
CA ALA A 657 -59.69 59.48 -1.62
C ALA A 657 -60.69 58.65 -2.44
N LEU A 658 -60.53 58.63 -3.76
CA LEU A 658 -61.38 57.85 -4.65
C LEU A 658 -61.29 56.36 -4.37
N VAL A 659 -60.05 55.84 -4.20
CA VAL A 659 -59.86 54.39 -3.88
C VAL A 659 -60.46 54.04 -2.53
N MET A 660 -60.33 54.90 -1.50
CA MET A 660 -60.94 54.68 -0.23
C MET A 660 -62.49 54.68 -0.31
N ILE A 661 -63.08 55.62 -1.04
CA ILE A 661 -64.53 55.66 -1.25
C ILE A 661 -65.00 54.40 -1.98
N LEU A 662 -64.34 53.98 -3.01
CA LEU A 662 -64.66 52.74 -3.74
C LEU A 662 -64.51 51.51 -2.84
N GLY A 663 -63.42 51.47 -2.04
CA GLY A 663 -63.22 50.39 -1.08
C GLY A 663 -64.30 50.28 -0.05
N ILE A 664 -64.74 51.41 0.52
CA ILE A 664 -65.89 51.47 1.47
C ILE A 664 -67.14 51.03 0.76
N PHE A 665 -67.39 51.52 -0.44
CA PHE A 665 -68.58 51.14 -1.21
C PHE A 665 -68.62 49.64 -1.49
N LEU A 666 -67.51 49.03 -1.90
CA LEU A 666 -67.44 47.60 -2.12
C LEU A 666 -67.63 46.78 -0.87
N LEU A 667 -66.96 47.21 0.24
CA LEU A 667 -67.13 46.55 1.53
C LEU A 667 -68.61 46.62 2.03
N MET A 668 -69.24 47.79 1.93
CA MET A 668 -70.64 47.93 2.30
C MET A 668 -71.55 47.08 1.42
N THR A 669 -71.29 47.05 0.10
CA THR A 669 -72.06 46.22 -0.82
C THR A 669 -71.88 44.73 -0.44
N TYR A 670 -70.66 44.29 -0.16
CA TYR A 670 -70.44 42.92 0.29
C TYR A 670 -71.15 42.57 1.59
N PHE A 671 -71.03 43.40 2.61
CA PHE A 671 -71.61 43.11 3.91
C PHE A 671 -73.16 43.30 3.92
N VAL A 672 -73.70 44.28 3.15
CA VAL A 672 -75.15 44.56 3.16
C VAL A 672 -75.89 43.69 2.17
N TRP A 673 -75.33 43.37 1.03
CA TRP A 673 -76.02 42.69 -0.07
C TRP A 673 -75.63 41.26 -0.33
N LEU A 674 -74.32 40.92 -0.21
CA LEU A 674 -73.81 39.60 -0.53
C LEU A 674 -73.67 38.67 0.71
N ASN A 675 -73.71 39.22 1.91
CA ASN A 675 -73.57 38.43 3.13
C ASN A 675 -74.91 38.30 3.88
N LYS A 676 -76.03 38.42 3.13
CA LYS A 676 -77.35 38.11 3.66
C LYS A 676 -77.66 36.63 3.53
#